data_ae5f54adce865cff78ff1d1b1413da74
#
_entry.id   ae5f54adce865cff78ff1d1b1413da74
#
_cell.length_a   1.000
_cell.length_b   1.000
_cell.length_c   1.000
_cell.angle_alpha   90.00
_cell.angle_beta   90.00
_cell.angle_gamma   90.00
#
_symmetry.space_group_name_H-M   'P 1'
#
loop_
_entity.id
_entity.type
_entity.pdbx_description
1 polymer ?
#
loop_
_entity_poly.entity_id
_entity_poly.type
_entity_poly.pdbx_seq_one_letter_code
_entity_poly.pdbx_strand_id
1 'polypeptide(L)'
;SKPVVRTSNSEDSPISRLVLIKTKDSKIGEMTTLGDLVEFEIIENLSRIEGVSEVTFRGGSKKELKISVDMQKLANFGININSLVNSLKNSSAQLTAGELIEGKRTYTLRAESIAYTPESAQNIIIKTDNSSSTSSTSVKLGDVANIFISYKDPTSFRRINGEDAITFAVLREPGANVVKTMELLNKEIESLNKTNLNNKGLELYNVYDETVYINNAIDLVQQNIIIGGILAICVLMIFLRNFKPTLIIMFAIPVSVVGTFVMISSLGLSINVISLAGLAFAVGMVVDASIVSQENIYRLNQSGLNSEKASLNGALQVWKPILGSALTTVVVFIPVLMVDLPVGQLFRDIAVAISVSVIISVLVSLTLIPTMANISLRRNKLNQDKIFKIPVIDNLANNFKTWILKYIEWSLETSKRGLTVIFSIILISFIFVFSFIPPLDYLPDGNRNFVFARIIVPPGYNKEATLEIARAMEKSAQPLWEKKTDVEGEKPKISRFFFVAYSGGAFAGAATENAKRVKEILPILTNPVRAQPGARAFAQQASLFGRSVGGSRSIRVNITGPSLKQIKPVAQNLFRVIRKEFPPSDGHQVRSIPTLNNGVPQVIIKPNNLKLSEYGISAREFATVLDVYNDGLRVSEVPFEGRLIDMTLLSSKRNFNKIDDLENFSFVTNSGENITLSQVADLEIVGLPNQIKRLSGKRVLSIQLRPNEDISLEESIKVLNDKLIKPLNDKLPKGVFVNISGAASELERTWNSMQQNVLIAIFVIFILLTILMKSFTLPLIVLVIVPSAAVGGIMALIIINLFIKQPLDMLTMLGFIILTGVVVNNSILMVEQTVWHKKHENLTLKNCIIEATKNRIRPIFMSTLTSLFGLTPLLLFPGAGSELYRGIGAVIFGGLTMSTLLTFFMIPPLLMIALRYQKSN
;
A
#
# COMPACT_ATOMS: atom_id res chain seq x y z
N SER A 1 -26.59 -18.26 5.58
CA SER A 1 -25.25 -18.24 4.97
C SER A 1 -24.19 -18.71 5.96
N LYS A 2 -23.22 -19.51 5.49
CA LYS A 2 -22.11 -19.97 6.33
C LYS A 2 -21.22 -18.77 6.69
N PRO A 3 -20.63 -18.72 7.89
CA PRO A 3 -19.67 -17.69 8.24
C PRO A 3 -18.42 -17.80 7.35
N VAL A 4 -17.89 -16.67 6.90
CA VAL A 4 -16.68 -16.59 6.09
C VAL A 4 -15.61 -15.90 6.91
N VAL A 5 -14.46 -16.57 7.08
CA VAL A 5 -13.26 -15.99 7.66
C VAL A 5 -12.41 -15.43 6.51
N ARG A 6 -12.00 -14.18 6.61
CA ARG A 6 -11.10 -13.54 5.67
C ARG A 6 -9.90 -13.00 6.40
N THR A 7 -8.75 -13.40 5.97
CA THR A 7 -7.47 -12.79 6.31
C THR A 7 -7.01 -11.92 5.12
N SER A 8 -6.22 -10.92 5.36
CA SER A 8 -5.63 -10.10 4.29
C SER A 8 -4.18 -9.81 4.62
N ASN A 9 -3.32 -9.99 3.63
CA ASN A 9 -1.91 -9.63 3.68
C ASN A 9 -1.65 -8.44 2.74
N SER A 10 -0.51 -7.78 2.88
CA SER A 10 -0.07 -6.73 1.96
C SER A 10 0.12 -7.26 0.52
N GLU A 11 0.41 -8.55 0.38
CA GLU A 11 0.59 -9.23 -0.90
C GLU A 11 -0.71 -9.63 -1.60
N ASP A 12 -1.86 -9.56 -0.93
CA ASP A 12 -3.18 -9.89 -1.49
C ASP A 12 -3.72 -8.83 -2.48
N SER A 13 -2.92 -7.85 -2.84
CA SER A 13 -3.29 -6.86 -3.86
C SER A 13 -3.16 -7.46 -5.25
N PRO A 14 -4.18 -7.31 -6.12
CA PRO A 14 -4.06 -7.80 -7.49
C PRO A 14 -2.95 -7.06 -8.24
N ILE A 15 -2.12 -7.83 -8.94
CA ILE A 15 -1.05 -7.30 -9.81
C ILE A 15 -1.61 -6.69 -11.09
N SER A 16 -2.78 -7.18 -11.51
CA SER A 16 -3.49 -6.69 -12.68
C SER A 16 -4.99 -6.65 -12.45
N ARG A 17 -5.63 -5.68 -13.08
CA ARG A 17 -7.09 -5.65 -13.23
C ARG A 17 -7.42 -5.59 -14.70
N LEU A 18 -8.12 -6.62 -15.19
CA LEU A 18 -8.53 -6.70 -16.57
C LEU A 18 -10.00 -6.35 -16.70
N VAL A 19 -10.36 -5.96 -17.91
CA VAL A 19 -11.73 -5.61 -18.26
C VAL A 19 -12.06 -6.21 -19.60
N LEU A 20 -13.22 -6.86 -19.66
CA LEU A 20 -13.84 -7.33 -20.90
C LEU A 20 -14.96 -6.34 -21.27
N ILE A 21 -14.90 -5.81 -22.48
CA ILE A 21 -15.90 -4.92 -23.05
C ILE A 21 -16.36 -5.44 -24.41
N LYS A 22 -17.44 -4.87 -24.91
CA LYS A 22 -17.89 -5.07 -26.28
C LYS A 22 -17.10 -4.17 -27.23
N THR A 23 -16.76 -4.70 -28.40
CA THR A 23 -16.31 -3.86 -29.52
C THR A 23 -17.53 -3.19 -30.19
N LYS A 24 -17.28 -2.14 -30.96
CA LYS A 24 -18.36 -1.39 -31.67
C LYS A 24 -19.19 -2.27 -32.58
N ASP A 25 -18.62 -3.32 -33.12
CA ASP A 25 -19.25 -4.25 -34.11
C ASP A 25 -19.82 -5.49 -33.40
N SER A 26 -19.92 -5.51 -32.09
CA SER A 26 -20.38 -6.66 -31.31
C SER A 26 -21.87 -6.92 -31.52
N LYS A 27 -22.24 -8.16 -31.86
CA LYS A 27 -23.61 -8.65 -31.92
C LYS A 27 -24.10 -9.24 -30.59
N ILE A 28 -23.29 -9.24 -29.58
CA ILE A 28 -23.62 -9.81 -28.27
C ILE A 28 -24.68 -8.94 -27.58
N GLY A 29 -25.68 -9.57 -26.97
CA GLY A 29 -26.70 -8.90 -26.17
C GLY A 29 -26.15 -8.27 -24.88
N GLU A 30 -26.55 -8.73 -23.72
CA GLU A 30 -26.09 -8.19 -22.45
C GLU A 30 -24.76 -8.81 -22.03
N MET A 31 -23.87 -7.98 -21.44
CA MET A 31 -22.58 -8.46 -20.89
C MET A 31 -22.80 -9.47 -19.75
N THR A 32 -23.89 -9.37 -19.03
CA THR A 32 -24.26 -10.26 -17.94
C THR A 32 -24.37 -11.72 -18.36
N THR A 33 -24.68 -12.00 -19.61
CA THR A 33 -24.85 -13.36 -20.15
C THR A 33 -23.53 -14.08 -20.47
N LEU A 34 -22.40 -13.41 -20.33
CA LEU A 34 -21.08 -13.94 -20.69
C LEU A 34 -20.38 -14.68 -19.52
N GLY A 35 -21.09 -14.96 -18.41
CA GLY A 35 -20.48 -15.58 -17.23
C GLY A 35 -19.75 -16.89 -17.53
N ASP A 36 -20.35 -17.76 -18.36
CA ASP A 36 -19.76 -19.05 -18.74
C ASP A 36 -18.53 -18.89 -19.63
N LEU A 37 -18.61 -18.03 -20.65
CA LEU A 37 -17.45 -17.72 -21.49
C LEU A 37 -16.28 -17.21 -20.65
N VAL A 38 -16.57 -16.34 -19.71
CA VAL A 38 -15.56 -15.80 -18.82
C VAL A 38 -14.92 -16.88 -17.92
N GLU A 39 -15.74 -17.75 -17.32
CA GLU A 39 -15.27 -18.77 -16.38
C GLU A 39 -14.43 -19.83 -17.09
N PHE A 40 -14.84 -20.28 -18.28
CA PHE A 40 -14.20 -21.44 -18.94
C PHE A 40 -13.20 -21.09 -20.04
N GLU A 41 -13.34 -19.92 -20.67
CA GLU A 41 -12.37 -19.53 -21.71
C GLU A 41 -11.34 -18.52 -21.21
N ILE A 42 -11.75 -17.54 -20.38
CA ILE A 42 -10.82 -16.49 -19.96
C ILE A 42 -10.10 -16.89 -18.69
N ILE A 43 -10.83 -17.27 -17.63
CA ILE A 43 -10.22 -17.55 -16.33
C ILE A 43 -9.31 -18.76 -16.38
N GLU A 44 -9.74 -19.83 -17.07
CA GLU A 44 -8.90 -21.03 -17.17
C GLU A 44 -7.56 -20.76 -17.85
N ASN A 45 -7.54 -19.98 -18.93
CA ASN A 45 -6.30 -19.65 -19.62
C ASN A 45 -5.43 -18.71 -18.78
N LEU A 46 -6.01 -17.70 -18.14
CA LEU A 46 -5.25 -16.79 -17.28
C LEU A 46 -4.74 -17.45 -15.99
N SER A 47 -5.46 -18.42 -15.45
CA SER A 47 -5.03 -19.13 -14.22
C SER A 47 -3.91 -20.15 -14.44
N ARG A 48 -3.64 -20.54 -15.70
CA ARG A 48 -2.52 -21.43 -16.05
C ARG A 48 -1.18 -20.73 -16.17
N ILE A 49 -1.17 -19.39 -16.09
CA ILE A 49 0.03 -18.59 -16.23
C ILE A 49 0.91 -18.76 -15.00
N GLU A 50 2.21 -19.03 -15.21
CA GLU A 50 3.20 -19.14 -14.14
C GLU A 50 3.22 -17.87 -13.27
N GLY A 51 3.04 -18.02 -11.95
CA GLY A 51 3.04 -16.95 -10.97
C GLY A 51 1.66 -16.30 -10.73
N VAL A 52 0.59 -16.80 -11.37
CA VAL A 52 -0.80 -16.41 -11.06
C VAL A 52 -1.38 -17.38 -10.07
N SER A 53 -1.82 -16.90 -8.89
CA SER A 53 -2.45 -17.73 -7.86
C SER A 53 -3.95 -17.87 -8.06
N GLU A 54 -4.62 -16.78 -8.41
CA GLU A 54 -6.07 -16.74 -8.54
C GLU A 54 -6.50 -15.63 -9.52
N VAL A 55 -7.50 -15.93 -10.33
CA VAL A 55 -8.20 -14.96 -11.18
C VAL A 55 -9.66 -14.91 -10.75
N THR A 56 -10.08 -13.81 -10.18
CA THR A 56 -11.48 -13.58 -9.80
C THR A 56 -12.16 -12.66 -10.80
N PHE A 57 -13.45 -12.91 -11.07
CA PHE A 57 -14.22 -12.03 -11.95
C PHE A 57 -15.49 -11.50 -11.29
N ARG A 58 -16.03 -10.43 -11.84
CA ARG A 58 -17.26 -9.80 -11.42
C ARG A 58 -17.96 -9.16 -12.62
N GLY A 59 -19.29 -9.28 -12.67
CA GLY A 59 -20.13 -8.64 -13.70
C GLY A 59 -20.79 -9.61 -14.67
N GLY A 60 -20.30 -10.85 -14.78
CA GLY A 60 -20.98 -11.93 -15.51
C GLY A 60 -21.90 -12.74 -14.59
N SER A 61 -22.99 -13.24 -15.12
CA SER A 61 -23.96 -14.09 -14.43
C SER A 61 -23.84 -15.53 -14.91
N LYS A 62 -24.03 -16.50 -14.01
CA LYS A 62 -24.04 -17.91 -14.34
C LYS A 62 -25.40 -18.30 -14.90
N LYS A 63 -25.44 -19.27 -15.80
CA LYS A 63 -26.66 -19.88 -16.26
C LYS A 63 -27.45 -20.53 -15.11
N GLU A 64 -28.75 -20.55 -15.21
CA GLU A 64 -29.67 -21.28 -14.34
C GLU A 64 -30.87 -21.81 -15.10
N LEU A 65 -31.42 -22.92 -14.63
CA LEU A 65 -32.70 -23.44 -15.10
C LEU A 65 -33.82 -22.71 -14.33
N LYS A 66 -34.48 -21.76 -14.99
CA LYS A 66 -35.61 -21.03 -14.41
C LYS A 66 -36.92 -21.77 -14.64
N ILE A 67 -37.64 -22.00 -13.56
CA ILE A 67 -39.00 -22.56 -13.54
C ILE A 67 -39.96 -21.46 -13.11
N SER A 68 -40.59 -20.82 -14.09
CA SER A 68 -41.54 -19.72 -13.88
C SER A 68 -42.95 -20.26 -13.73
N VAL A 69 -43.40 -20.32 -12.51
CA VAL A 69 -44.68 -20.98 -12.14
C VAL A 69 -45.84 -20.00 -12.21
N ASP A 70 -46.97 -20.45 -12.83
CA ASP A 70 -48.23 -19.74 -12.79
C ASP A 70 -49.01 -20.16 -11.54
N MET A 71 -49.14 -19.21 -10.59
CA MET A 71 -49.76 -19.48 -9.31
C MET A 71 -51.27 -19.75 -9.40
N GLN A 72 -51.96 -19.19 -10.43
CA GLN A 72 -53.37 -19.45 -10.65
C GLN A 72 -53.60 -20.89 -11.16
N LYS A 73 -52.71 -21.37 -12.03
CA LYS A 73 -52.73 -22.76 -12.48
C LYS A 73 -52.44 -23.73 -11.34
N LEU A 74 -51.47 -23.42 -10.46
CA LEU A 74 -51.22 -24.23 -9.29
C LEU A 74 -52.47 -24.30 -8.39
N ALA A 75 -53.13 -23.16 -8.15
CA ALA A 75 -54.37 -23.10 -7.37
C ALA A 75 -55.47 -23.96 -7.99
N ASN A 76 -55.66 -23.89 -9.31
CA ASN A 76 -56.70 -24.66 -10.00
C ASN A 76 -56.48 -26.18 -9.91
N PHE A 77 -55.20 -26.61 -9.89
CA PHE A 77 -54.88 -28.04 -9.68
C PHE A 77 -54.75 -28.43 -8.21
N GLY A 78 -54.96 -27.49 -7.26
CA GLY A 78 -54.82 -27.73 -5.82
C GLY A 78 -53.41 -28.17 -5.43
N ILE A 79 -52.41 -27.60 -6.06
CA ILE A 79 -50.99 -27.91 -5.79
C ILE A 79 -50.36 -26.76 -4.99
N ASN A 80 -49.86 -27.07 -3.81
CA ASN A 80 -49.11 -26.09 -3.01
C ASN A 80 -47.62 -26.02 -3.42
N ILE A 81 -47.00 -24.89 -3.14
CA ILE A 81 -45.59 -24.63 -3.51
C ILE A 81 -44.63 -25.62 -2.85
N ASN A 82 -44.87 -26.04 -1.63
CA ASN A 82 -43.99 -26.94 -0.89
C ASN A 82 -44.02 -28.35 -1.50
N SER A 83 -45.21 -28.83 -1.92
CA SER A 83 -45.34 -30.08 -2.68
C SER A 83 -44.56 -30.01 -3.98
N LEU A 84 -44.67 -28.90 -4.72
CA LEU A 84 -43.95 -28.67 -5.94
C LEU A 84 -42.41 -28.69 -5.70
N VAL A 85 -41.92 -27.95 -4.68
CA VAL A 85 -40.49 -27.93 -4.31
C VAL A 85 -39.99 -29.33 -3.96
N ASN A 86 -40.76 -30.11 -3.22
CA ASN A 86 -40.42 -31.47 -2.84
C ASN A 86 -40.41 -32.40 -4.06
N SER A 87 -41.38 -32.29 -4.95
CA SER A 87 -41.40 -33.05 -6.20
C SER A 87 -40.18 -32.75 -7.07
N LEU A 88 -39.81 -31.46 -7.21
CA LEU A 88 -38.62 -31.03 -7.96
C LEU A 88 -37.32 -31.54 -7.33
N LYS A 89 -37.19 -31.48 -5.98
CA LYS A 89 -36.03 -32.04 -5.28
C LYS A 89 -35.88 -33.53 -5.49
N ASN A 90 -37.00 -34.25 -5.41
CA ASN A 90 -37.01 -35.71 -5.54
C ASN A 90 -36.80 -36.16 -6.98
N SER A 91 -37.25 -35.36 -7.98
CA SER A 91 -37.05 -35.68 -9.38
C SER A 91 -35.64 -35.45 -9.89
N SER A 92 -34.79 -34.75 -9.14
CA SER A 92 -33.40 -34.45 -9.47
C SER A 92 -32.45 -35.23 -8.57
N ALA A 93 -32.79 -36.47 -8.25
CA ALA A 93 -31.95 -37.33 -7.40
C ALA A 93 -31.02 -38.21 -8.23
N GLN A 94 -29.73 -38.14 -7.94
CA GLN A 94 -28.72 -39.05 -8.43
C GLN A 94 -28.24 -39.92 -7.24
N LEU A 95 -28.57 -41.20 -7.26
CA LEU A 95 -28.26 -42.10 -6.17
C LEU A 95 -27.35 -43.21 -6.70
N THR A 96 -26.21 -43.38 -6.07
CA THR A 96 -25.36 -44.56 -6.30
C THR A 96 -25.86 -45.68 -5.41
N ALA A 97 -26.34 -46.78 -6.00
CA ALA A 97 -26.94 -47.91 -5.27
C ALA A 97 -25.91 -48.99 -4.92
N GLY A 98 -24.62 -48.66 -4.97
CA GLY A 98 -23.52 -49.58 -4.66
C GLY A 98 -22.95 -50.28 -5.91
N GLU A 99 -22.32 -51.41 -5.72
CA GLU A 99 -21.65 -52.19 -6.77
C GLU A 99 -22.28 -53.55 -6.93
N LEU A 100 -22.44 -54.01 -8.16
CA LEU A 100 -22.81 -55.35 -8.53
C LEU A 100 -21.58 -56.05 -9.09
N ILE A 101 -21.22 -57.20 -8.50
CA ILE A 101 -20.13 -58.04 -8.96
C ILE A 101 -20.67 -59.20 -9.75
N GLU A 102 -20.31 -59.30 -11.01
CA GLU A 102 -20.65 -60.41 -11.90
C GLU A 102 -19.38 -61.05 -12.46
N GLY A 103 -19.02 -62.22 -11.98
CA GLY A 103 -17.81 -62.87 -12.35
C GLY A 103 -16.55 -62.08 -12.01
N LYS A 104 -15.82 -61.60 -13.03
CA LYS A 104 -14.62 -60.74 -12.88
C LYS A 104 -14.88 -59.25 -13.09
N ARG A 105 -16.12 -58.85 -13.21
CA ARG A 105 -16.50 -57.44 -13.49
C ARG A 105 -17.27 -56.86 -12.33
N THR A 106 -16.96 -55.62 -12.00
CA THR A 106 -17.70 -54.83 -11.04
C THR A 106 -18.44 -53.74 -11.80
N TYR A 107 -19.74 -53.66 -11.60
CA TYR A 107 -20.62 -52.65 -12.18
C TYR A 107 -21.07 -51.74 -11.06
N THR A 108 -20.86 -50.40 -11.21
CA THR A 108 -21.44 -49.43 -10.30
C THR A 108 -22.93 -49.24 -10.67
N LEU A 109 -23.81 -49.55 -9.73
CA LEU A 109 -25.23 -49.31 -9.89
C LEU A 109 -25.56 -47.83 -9.61
N ARG A 110 -26.13 -47.17 -10.59
CA ARG A 110 -26.52 -45.77 -10.49
C ARG A 110 -27.98 -45.63 -10.90
N ALA A 111 -28.80 -45.08 -10.01
CA ALA A 111 -30.16 -44.65 -10.33
C ALA A 111 -30.10 -43.16 -10.66
N GLU A 112 -30.47 -42.83 -11.88
CA GLU A 112 -30.51 -41.47 -12.37
C GLU A 112 -31.93 -41.07 -12.72
N SER A 113 -32.47 -40.06 -12.06
CA SER A 113 -33.68 -39.37 -12.45
C SER A 113 -33.40 -37.87 -12.46
N ILE A 114 -32.98 -37.35 -13.61
CA ILE A 114 -32.51 -35.96 -13.69
C ILE A 114 -33.15 -35.22 -14.84
N ALA A 115 -33.67 -34.05 -14.55
CA ALA A 115 -34.12 -33.07 -15.53
C ALA A 115 -32.95 -32.25 -16.07
N TYR A 116 -32.29 -32.74 -17.13
CA TYR A 116 -31.12 -32.07 -17.72
C TYR A 116 -31.46 -30.87 -18.62
N THR A 117 -32.63 -30.90 -19.23
CA THR A 117 -33.04 -29.88 -20.20
C THR A 117 -34.42 -29.31 -19.85
N PRO A 118 -34.75 -28.12 -20.35
CA PRO A 118 -36.11 -27.57 -20.18
C PRO A 118 -37.22 -28.57 -20.57
N GLU A 119 -37.00 -29.33 -21.68
CA GLU A 119 -37.98 -30.29 -22.18
C GLU A 119 -38.16 -31.48 -21.27
N SER A 120 -37.06 -32.00 -20.69
CA SER A 120 -37.15 -33.09 -19.71
C SER A 120 -37.77 -32.64 -18.39
N ALA A 121 -37.48 -31.42 -17.97
CA ALA A 121 -38.08 -30.81 -16.80
C ALA A 121 -39.61 -30.61 -16.92
N GLN A 122 -40.12 -30.28 -18.14
CA GLN A 122 -41.54 -30.15 -18.40
C GLN A 122 -42.33 -31.43 -18.12
N ASN A 123 -41.68 -32.58 -18.26
CA ASN A 123 -42.31 -33.88 -18.07
C ASN A 123 -42.29 -34.40 -16.64
N ILE A 124 -41.73 -33.64 -15.68
CA ILE A 124 -41.76 -34.02 -14.26
C ILE A 124 -43.23 -34.05 -13.77
N ILE A 125 -43.63 -35.19 -13.20
CA ILE A 125 -44.94 -35.36 -12.62
C ILE A 125 -44.96 -34.70 -11.23
N ILE A 126 -45.83 -33.72 -11.03
CA ILE A 126 -45.92 -32.95 -9.78
C ILE A 126 -47.09 -33.38 -8.92
N LYS A 127 -48.12 -33.95 -9.51
CA LYS A 127 -49.29 -34.49 -8.82
C LYS A 127 -49.89 -35.66 -9.63
N THR A 128 -50.26 -36.74 -8.93
CA THR A 128 -51.04 -37.85 -9.55
C THR A 128 -52.34 -37.94 -8.80
N ASP A 129 -53.45 -37.86 -9.55
CA ASP A 129 -54.79 -37.98 -8.98
C ASP A 129 -55.21 -39.45 -9.18
N ASN A 130 -55.33 -40.20 -8.09
CA ASN A 130 -55.73 -41.62 -8.09
C ASN A 130 -57.21 -41.78 -7.77
N SER A 131 -58.00 -40.71 -7.90
CA SER A 131 -59.39 -40.71 -7.45
C SER A 131 -60.34 -41.55 -8.33
N SER A 132 -59.93 -41.99 -9.51
CA SER A 132 -60.71 -42.88 -10.38
C SER A 132 -59.95 -44.17 -10.70
N SER A 133 -60.63 -45.32 -10.50
CA SER A 133 -60.08 -46.66 -10.71
C SER A 133 -59.70 -47.03 -12.16
N THR A 134 -59.95 -46.13 -13.11
CA THR A 134 -59.79 -46.43 -14.55
C THR A 134 -58.84 -45.49 -15.31
N SER A 135 -58.43 -44.34 -14.78
CA SER A 135 -57.39 -43.46 -15.41
C SER A 135 -56.77 -42.54 -14.34
N SER A 136 -55.47 -42.74 -14.10
CA SER A 136 -54.73 -41.78 -13.31
C SER A 136 -54.38 -40.54 -14.14
N THR A 137 -54.90 -39.39 -13.80
CA THR A 137 -54.54 -38.14 -14.43
C THR A 137 -53.34 -37.56 -13.72
N SER A 138 -52.22 -37.43 -14.44
CA SER A 138 -50.99 -36.86 -13.89
C SER A 138 -50.81 -35.42 -14.37
N VAL A 139 -50.57 -34.50 -13.45
CA VAL A 139 -50.23 -33.10 -13.76
C VAL A 139 -48.73 -33.00 -13.90
N LYS A 140 -48.26 -32.52 -15.03
CA LYS A 140 -46.88 -32.29 -15.34
C LYS A 140 -46.45 -30.87 -14.97
N LEU A 141 -45.15 -30.66 -14.75
CA LEU A 141 -44.59 -29.34 -14.46
C LEU A 141 -44.85 -28.36 -15.62
N GLY A 142 -44.79 -28.81 -16.90
CA GLY A 142 -45.07 -28.00 -18.08
C GLY A 142 -46.50 -27.47 -18.15
N ASP A 143 -47.45 -28.09 -17.44
CA ASP A 143 -48.88 -27.63 -17.41
C ASP A 143 -49.02 -26.36 -16.55
N VAL A 144 -48.17 -26.18 -15.56
CA VAL A 144 -48.25 -25.09 -14.55
C VAL A 144 -47.09 -24.13 -14.57
N ALA A 145 -46.04 -24.42 -15.31
CA ALA A 145 -44.85 -23.58 -15.35
C ALA A 145 -44.24 -23.44 -16.76
N ASN A 146 -43.59 -22.32 -16.99
CA ASN A 146 -42.72 -22.12 -18.16
C ASN A 146 -41.28 -22.35 -17.73
N ILE A 147 -40.57 -23.24 -18.43
CA ILE A 147 -39.23 -23.70 -18.05
C ILE A 147 -38.26 -23.32 -19.17
N PHE A 148 -37.20 -22.60 -18.79
CA PHE A 148 -36.21 -22.11 -19.75
C PHE A 148 -34.85 -21.90 -19.08
N ILE A 149 -33.78 -21.97 -19.88
CA ILE A 149 -32.45 -21.57 -19.44
C ILE A 149 -32.36 -20.06 -19.46
N SER A 150 -31.87 -19.50 -18.35
CA SER A 150 -31.66 -18.06 -18.18
C SER A 150 -30.36 -17.80 -17.44
N TYR A 151 -30.11 -16.56 -17.11
CA TYR A 151 -28.98 -16.14 -16.28
C TYR A 151 -29.46 -15.58 -14.96
N LYS A 152 -28.65 -15.78 -13.90
CA LYS A 152 -28.95 -15.15 -12.61
C LYS A 152 -28.97 -13.64 -12.72
N ASP A 153 -29.85 -13.01 -11.97
CA ASP A 153 -29.92 -11.56 -11.93
C ASP A 153 -28.59 -10.99 -11.39
N PRO A 154 -27.99 -9.98 -12.05
CA PRO A 154 -26.72 -9.42 -11.64
C PRO A 154 -26.82 -8.73 -10.28
N THR A 155 -25.89 -9.02 -9.40
CA THR A 155 -25.82 -8.39 -8.06
C THR A 155 -25.11 -7.04 -8.07
N SER A 156 -24.39 -6.73 -9.14
CA SER A 156 -23.67 -5.46 -9.34
C SER A 156 -23.59 -5.11 -10.82
N PHE A 157 -23.69 -3.82 -11.12
CA PHE A 157 -23.39 -3.27 -12.44
C PHE A 157 -21.98 -2.71 -12.46
N ARG A 158 -21.30 -2.92 -13.57
CA ARG A 158 -19.93 -2.41 -13.80
C ARG A 158 -19.90 -1.73 -15.16
N ARG A 159 -19.40 -0.51 -15.15
CA ARG A 159 -19.31 0.32 -16.34
C ARG A 159 -17.90 0.91 -16.45
N ILE A 160 -17.38 0.96 -17.66
CA ILE A 160 -16.10 1.56 -17.98
C ILE A 160 -16.27 2.47 -19.19
N ASN A 161 -15.85 3.71 -19.06
CA ASN A 161 -15.99 4.75 -20.10
C ASN A 161 -17.39 4.77 -20.76
N GLY A 162 -18.44 4.58 -19.92
CA GLY A 162 -19.82 4.59 -20.37
C GLY A 162 -20.38 3.25 -20.87
N GLU A 163 -19.58 2.20 -20.96
CA GLU A 163 -20.00 0.88 -21.45
C GLU A 163 -20.08 -0.17 -20.33
N ASP A 164 -20.97 -1.13 -20.48
CA ASP A 164 -21.07 -2.25 -19.54
C ASP A 164 -19.86 -3.17 -19.68
N ALA A 165 -19.36 -3.64 -18.55
CA ALA A 165 -18.10 -4.37 -18.51
C ALA A 165 -18.09 -5.53 -17.51
N ILE A 166 -17.26 -6.54 -17.78
CA ILE A 166 -16.87 -7.57 -16.81
C ILE A 166 -15.45 -7.28 -16.37
N THR A 167 -15.21 -7.30 -15.06
CA THR A 167 -13.91 -6.97 -14.48
C THR A 167 -13.26 -8.18 -13.84
N PHE A 168 -11.95 -8.30 -14.02
CA PHE A 168 -11.13 -9.36 -13.42
C PHE A 168 -10.10 -8.77 -12.46
N ALA A 169 -9.73 -9.54 -11.46
CA ALA A 169 -8.60 -9.25 -10.61
C ALA A 169 -7.67 -10.45 -10.62
N VAL A 170 -6.44 -10.25 -11.03
CA VAL A 170 -5.40 -11.26 -11.11
C VAL A 170 -4.48 -11.10 -9.90
N LEU A 171 -4.40 -12.15 -9.07
CA LEU A 171 -3.55 -12.21 -7.90
C LEU A 171 -2.31 -13.04 -8.22
N ARG A 172 -1.17 -12.65 -7.66
CA ARG A 172 0.08 -13.39 -7.83
C ARG A 172 0.25 -14.48 -6.78
N GLU A 173 1.06 -15.47 -7.10
CA GLU A 173 1.59 -16.39 -6.10
C GLU A 173 2.57 -15.66 -5.16
N PRO A 174 2.62 -16.03 -3.87
CA PRO A 174 3.62 -15.47 -2.95
C PRO A 174 5.05 -15.69 -3.47
N GLY A 175 5.83 -14.61 -3.56
CA GLY A 175 7.21 -14.67 -4.06
C GLY A 175 7.38 -14.69 -5.58
N ALA A 176 6.30 -14.74 -6.38
CA ALA A 176 6.39 -14.68 -7.84
C ALA A 176 6.94 -13.34 -8.34
N ASN A 177 7.70 -13.40 -9.45
CA ASN A 177 8.22 -12.22 -10.12
C ASN A 177 7.10 -11.50 -10.89
N VAL A 178 6.67 -10.34 -10.36
CA VAL A 178 5.55 -9.56 -10.93
C VAL A 178 5.80 -9.18 -12.39
N VAL A 179 7.02 -8.76 -12.75
CA VAL A 179 7.33 -8.31 -14.11
C VAL A 179 7.21 -9.47 -15.10
N LYS A 180 7.79 -10.64 -14.76
CA LYS A 180 7.70 -11.84 -15.61
C LYS A 180 6.25 -12.33 -15.73
N THR A 181 5.53 -12.40 -14.61
CA THR A 181 4.12 -12.82 -14.60
C THR A 181 3.26 -11.89 -15.44
N MET A 182 3.46 -10.57 -15.33
CA MET A 182 2.71 -9.61 -16.15
C MET A 182 3.07 -9.66 -17.63
N GLU A 183 4.31 -9.94 -17.99
CA GLU A 183 4.70 -10.15 -19.38
C GLU A 183 3.98 -11.36 -20.00
N LEU A 184 3.93 -12.48 -19.27
CA LEU A 184 3.19 -13.68 -19.69
C LEU A 184 1.68 -13.40 -19.76
N LEU A 185 1.15 -12.67 -18.78
CA LEU A 185 -0.25 -12.27 -18.73
C LEU A 185 -0.64 -11.42 -19.95
N ASN A 186 0.16 -10.41 -20.29
CA ASN A 186 -0.10 -9.56 -21.44
C ASN A 186 -0.02 -10.32 -22.76
N LYS A 187 0.91 -11.26 -22.91
CA LYS A 187 0.97 -12.16 -24.09
C LYS A 187 -0.28 -13.03 -24.21
N GLU A 188 -0.77 -13.56 -23.10
CA GLU A 188 -1.98 -14.39 -23.11
C GLU A 188 -3.23 -13.55 -23.43
N ILE A 189 -3.33 -12.33 -22.89
CA ILE A 189 -4.41 -11.38 -23.24
C ILE A 189 -4.43 -11.10 -24.76
N GLU A 190 -3.27 -10.85 -25.35
CA GLU A 190 -3.17 -10.66 -26.80
C GLU A 190 -3.57 -11.92 -27.58
N SER A 191 -3.16 -13.09 -27.12
CA SER A 191 -3.53 -14.37 -27.71
C SER A 191 -5.04 -14.58 -27.66
N LEU A 192 -5.68 -14.42 -26.49
CA LEU A 192 -7.12 -14.54 -26.31
C LEU A 192 -7.91 -13.56 -27.19
N ASN A 193 -7.45 -12.33 -27.29
CA ASN A 193 -8.08 -11.34 -28.17
C ASN A 193 -8.02 -11.77 -29.64
N LYS A 194 -6.85 -12.20 -30.13
CA LYS A 194 -6.65 -12.56 -31.53
C LYS A 194 -7.39 -13.85 -31.91
N THR A 195 -7.36 -14.86 -31.07
CA THR A 195 -7.88 -16.19 -31.40
C THR A 195 -9.39 -16.32 -31.22
N ASN A 196 -9.94 -15.70 -30.19
CA ASN A 196 -11.32 -16.01 -29.76
C ASN A 196 -12.19 -14.77 -29.53
N LEU A 197 -11.73 -13.77 -28.77
CA LEU A 197 -12.58 -12.69 -28.31
C LEU A 197 -12.98 -11.71 -29.42
N ASN A 198 -12.03 -11.32 -30.27
CA ASN A 198 -12.32 -10.37 -31.38
C ASN A 198 -13.34 -10.94 -32.35
N ASN A 199 -13.31 -12.26 -32.65
CA ASN A 199 -14.29 -12.92 -33.49
C ASN A 199 -15.71 -12.89 -32.88
N LYS A 200 -15.80 -12.80 -31.55
CA LYS A 200 -17.07 -12.68 -30.82
C LYS A 200 -17.44 -11.20 -30.57
N GLY A 201 -16.70 -10.23 -31.09
CA GLY A 201 -16.93 -8.81 -30.84
C GLY A 201 -16.67 -8.39 -29.40
N LEU A 202 -15.67 -9.00 -28.74
CA LEU A 202 -15.23 -8.72 -27.37
C LEU A 202 -13.76 -8.33 -27.37
N GLU A 203 -13.37 -7.50 -26.42
CA GLU A 203 -11.99 -7.10 -26.18
C GLU A 203 -11.67 -7.18 -24.70
N LEU A 204 -10.56 -7.88 -24.38
CA LEU A 204 -9.99 -7.97 -23.04
C LEU A 204 -8.73 -7.10 -22.97
N TYR A 205 -8.69 -6.16 -22.03
CA TYR A 205 -7.53 -5.30 -21.87
C TYR A 205 -7.23 -5.01 -20.41
N ASN A 206 -6.00 -4.59 -20.15
CA ASN A 206 -5.50 -4.29 -18.81
C ASN A 206 -5.82 -2.83 -18.41
N VAL A 207 -6.54 -2.65 -17.30
CA VAL A 207 -6.87 -1.33 -16.73
C VAL A 207 -5.96 -0.94 -15.57
N TYR A 208 -5.33 -1.90 -14.93
CA TYR A 208 -4.37 -1.68 -13.87
C TYR A 208 -3.22 -2.67 -14.03
N ASP A 209 -2.02 -2.14 -14.11
CA ASP A 209 -0.77 -2.89 -14.26
C ASP A 209 0.21 -2.41 -13.20
N GLU A 210 0.59 -3.31 -12.29
CA GLU A 210 1.53 -3.00 -11.21
C GLU A 210 2.94 -2.72 -11.73
N THR A 211 3.29 -3.30 -12.90
CA THR A 211 4.63 -3.11 -13.50
C THR A 211 4.90 -1.68 -13.91
N VAL A 212 3.87 -0.88 -14.19
CA VAL A 212 4.02 0.55 -14.48
C VAL A 212 4.74 1.27 -13.33
N TYR A 213 4.37 0.94 -12.09
CA TYR A 213 5.00 1.55 -10.91
C TYR A 213 6.41 1.02 -10.65
N ILE A 214 6.62 -0.28 -10.92
CA ILE A 214 7.94 -0.92 -10.80
C ILE A 214 8.89 -0.32 -11.84
N ASN A 215 8.46 -0.22 -13.09
CA ASN A 215 9.28 0.35 -14.17
C ASN A 215 9.60 1.83 -13.91
N ASN A 216 8.62 2.63 -13.48
CA ASN A 216 8.86 4.02 -13.09
C ASN A 216 9.88 4.14 -11.94
N ALA A 217 9.87 3.21 -10.99
CA ALA A 217 10.86 3.19 -9.91
C ALA A 217 12.24 2.77 -10.43
N ILE A 218 12.32 1.82 -11.35
CA ILE A 218 13.58 1.44 -12.02
C ILE A 218 14.16 2.62 -12.79
N ASP A 219 13.34 3.31 -13.58
CA ASP A 219 13.74 4.50 -14.33
C ASP A 219 14.22 5.62 -13.40
N LEU A 220 13.55 5.84 -12.28
CA LEU A 220 13.95 6.79 -11.26
C LEU A 220 15.33 6.44 -10.68
N VAL A 221 15.57 5.17 -10.37
CA VAL A 221 16.85 4.70 -9.84
C VAL A 221 17.96 4.86 -10.89
N GLN A 222 17.70 4.47 -12.14
CA GLN A 222 18.65 4.67 -13.23
C GLN A 222 18.99 6.15 -13.41
N GLN A 223 17.99 7.01 -13.42
CA GLN A 223 18.19 8.45 -13.53
C GLN A 223 18.99 9.00 -12.35
N ASN A 224 18.72 8.57 -11.14
CA ASN A 224 19.45 8.97 -9.94
C ASN A 224 20.91 8.49 -9.97
N ILE A 225 21.16 7.24 -10.41
CA ILE A 225 22.50 6.70 -10.56
C ILE A 225 23.29 7.51 -11.60
N ILE A 226 22.69 7.81 -12.73
CA ILE A 226 23.36 8.54 -13.83
C ILE A 226 23.62 9.99 -13.40
N ILE A 227 22.59 10.73 -13.00
CA ILE A 227 22.72 12.15 -12.65
C ILE A 227 23.54 12.32 -11.37
N GLY A 228 23.24 11.55 -10.32
CA GLY A 228 23.98 11.58 -9.06
C GLY A 228 25.43 11.15 -9.24
N GLY A 229 25.67 10.11 -10.07
CA GLY A 229 26.99 9.65 -10.43
C GLY A 229 27.80 10.72 -11.19
N ILE A 230 27.20 11.38 -12.17
CA ILE A 230 27.86 12.49 -12.91
C ILE A 230 28.20 13.64 -11.96
N LEU A 231 27.24 14.05 -11.10
CA LEU A 231 27.48 15.11 -10.13
C LEU A 231 28.60 14.74 -9.15
N ALA A 232 28.60 13.51 -8.65
CA ALA A 232 29.65 12.99 -7.78
C ALA A 232 31.01 13.01 -8.47
N ILE A 233 31.07 12.61 -9.74
CA ILE A 233 32.31 12.65 -10.55
C ILE A 233 32.78 14.10 -10.74
N CYS A 234 31.90 15.04 -11.02
CA CYS A 234 32.24 16.45 -11.13
C CYS A 234 32.88 16.98 -9.83
N VAL A 235 32.28 16.66 -8.68
CA VAL A 235 32.84 17.02 -7.37
C VAL A 235 34.22 16.39 -7.18
N LEU A 236 34.37 15.10 -7.44
CA LEU A 236 35.64 14.38 -7.33
C LEU A 236 36.72 14.98 -8.25
N MET A 237 36.34 15.38 -9.48
CA MET A 237 37.27 16.04 -10.40
C MET A 237 37.76 17.39 -9.87
N ILE A 238 36.90 18.17 -9.23
CA ILE A 238 37.27 19.45 -8.59
C ILE A 238 38.31 19.23 -7.48
N PHE A 239 38.10 18.16 -6.66
CA PHE A 239 39.00 17.88 -5.54
C PHE A 239 40.27 17.16 -5.95
N LEU A 240 40.18 16.07 -6.75
CA LEU A 240 41.34 15.24 -7.12
C LEU A 240 42.17 15.84 -8.26
N ARG A 241 41.53 16.63 -9.14
CA ARG A 241 42.15 17.31 -10.30
C ARG A 241 42.92 16.36 -11.21
N ASN A 242 42.59 15.10 -11.15
CA ASN A 242 43.23 14.06 -11.94
C ASN A 242 42.17 13.06 -12.40
N PHE A 243 42.07 12.87 -13.71
CA PHE A 243 41.02 12.03 -14.32
C PHE A 243 41.16 10.55 -13.91
N LYS A 244 42.39 10.05 -13.78
CA LYS A 244 42.61 8.62 -13.50
C LYS A 244 42.11 8.15 -12.14
N PRO A 245 42.44 8.80 -11.00
CA PRO A 245 41.86 8.47 -9.71
C PRO A 245 40.34 8.61 -9.70
N THR A 246 39.82 9.62 -10.36
CA THR A 246 38.38 9.83 -10.46
C THR A 246 37.70 8.69 -11.23
N LEU A 247 38.29 8.22 -12.33
CA LEU A 247 37.78 7.10 -13.10
C LEU A 247 37.71 5.80 -12.28
N ILE A 248 38.72 5.55 -11.44
CA ILE A 248 38.75 4.37 -10.56
C ILE A 248 37.56 4.38 -9.59
N ILE A 249 37.31 5.53 -8.96
CA ILE A 249 36.16 5.67 -8.04
C ILE A 249 34.82 5.55 -8.80
N MET A 250 34.77 6.08 -10.03
CA MET A 250 33.59 5.97 -10.89
C MET A 250 33.21 4.51 -11.16
N PHE A 251 34.19 3.62 -11.36
CA PHE A 251 33.90 2.18 -11.54
C PHE A 251 33.39 1.49 -10.29
N ALA A 252 33.65 2.02 -9.10
CA ALA A 252 33.18 1.44 -7.85
C ALA A 252 31.65 1.53 -7.73
N ILE A 253 31.00 2.57 -8.29
CA ILE A 253 29.55 2.76 -8.22
C ILE A 253 28.80 1.62 -8.93
N PRO A 254 28.97 1.39 -10.24
CA PRO A 254 28.23 0.34 -10.94
C PRO A 254 28.56 -1.06 -10.41
N VAL A 255 29.81 -1.33 -10.02
CA VAL A 255 30.19 -2.63 -9.44
C VAL A 255 29.46 -2.88 -8.14
N SER A 256 29.36 -1.88 -7.26
CA SER A 256 28.64 -2.01 -5.99
C SER A 256 27.13 -2.14 -6.19
N VAL A 257 26.56 -1.41 -7.14
CA VAL A 257 25.12 -1.48 -7.46
C VAL A 257 24.76 -2.85 -8.03
N VAL A 258 25.51 -3.34 -9.03
CA VAL A 258 25.29 -4.67 -9.61
C VAL A 258 25.49 -5.76 -8.56
N GLY A 259 26.54 -5.65 -7.74
CA GLY A 259 26.78 -6.58 -6.64
C GLY A 259 25.62 -6.61 -5.64
N THR A 260 25.02 -5.46 -5.38
CA THR A 260 23.84 -5.38 -4.50
C THR A 260 22.63 -6.09 -5.11
N PHE A 261 22.37 -5.90 -6.39
CA PHE A 261 21.28 -6.63 -7.08
C PHE A 261 21.47 -8.14 -7.01
N VAL A 262 22.69 -8.62 -7.30
CA VAL A 262 23.04 -10.05 -7.23
C VAL A 262 22.80 -10.59 -5.81
N MET A 263 23.22 -9.84 -4.79
CA MET A 263 23.08 -10.28 -3.40
C MET A 263 21.62 -10.28 -2.93
N ILE A 264 20.84 -9.23 -3.24
CA ILE A 264 19.40 -9.17 -2.93
C ILE A 264 18.68 -10.35 -3.59
N SER A 265 18.97 -10.63 -4.86
CA SER A 265 18.41 -11.78 -5.59
C SER A 265 18.80 -13.11 -4.94
N SER A 266 20.07 -13.27 -4.51
CA SER A 266 20.54 -14.49 -3.87
C SER A 266 19.92 -14.73 -2.48
N LEU A 267 19.50 -13.66 -1.80
CA LEU A 267 18.75 -13.73 -0.53
C LEU A 267 17.26 -14.05 -0.73
N GLY A 268 16.80 -14.24 -1.97
CA GLY A 268 15.40 -14.54 -2.28
C GLY A 268 14.46 -13.35 -2.09
N LEU A 269 14.99 -12.13 -2.01
CA LEU A 269 14.18 -10.92 -1.85
C LEU A 269 13.74 -10.41 -3.23
N SER A 270 12.48 -9.99 -3.31
CA SER A 270 11.94 -9.38 -4.54
C SER A 270 12.42 -7.95 -4.70
N ILE A 271 12.74 -7.58 -5.95
CA ILE A 271 13.01 -6.20 -6.30
C ILE A 271 11.67 -5.48 -6.43
N ASN A 272 11.42 -4.57 -5.51
CA ASN A 272 10.21 -3.75 -5.47
C ASN A 272 10.57 -2.25 -5.41
N VAL A 273 9.56 -1.39 -5.52
CA VAL A 273 9.75 0.08 -5.49
C VAL A 273 10.53 0.53 -4.25
N ILE A 274 10.34 -0.16 -3.13
CA ILE A 274 10.91 0.20 -1.83
C ILE A 274 12.39 -0.22 -1.73
N SER A 275 12.72 -1.44 -2.17
CA SER A 275 14.12 -1.91 -2.23
C SER A 275 14.96 -1.10 -3.22
N LEU A 276 14.36 -0.71 -4.36
CA LEU A 276 14.99 0.17 -5.35
C LEU A 276 15.29 1.56 -4.77
N ALA A 277 14.42 2.06 -3.91
CA ALA A 277 14.70 3.31 -3.21
C ALA A 277 15.87 3.19 -2.24
N GLY A 278 15.93 2.12 -1.46
CA GLY A 278 17.09 1.83 -0.62
C GLY A 278 18.39 1.83 -1.42
N LEU A 279 18.35 1.26 -2.62
CA LEU A 279 19.49 1.27 -3.55
C LEU A 279 19.86 2.68 -4.03
N ALA A 280 18.84 3.51 -4.36
CA ALA A 280 19.08 4.91 -4.77
C ALA A 280 19.79 5.72 -3.69
N PHE A 281 19.42 5.52 -2.40
CA PHE A 281 20.12 6.10 -1.26
C PHE A 281 21.54 5.56 -1.13
N ALA A 282 21.70 4.26 -1.29
CA ALA A 282 22.99 3.60 -1.15
C ALA A 282 24.02 4.14 -2.13
N VAL A 283 23.63 4.53 -3.35
CA VAL A 283 24.54 5.09 -4.37
C VAL A 283 25.33 6.30 -3.84
N GLY A 284 24.66 7.21 -3.12
CA GLY A 284 25.32 8.36 -2.49
C GLY A 284 26.31 7.99 -1.39
N MET A 285 26.10 6.88 -0.69
CA MET A 285 26.92 6.45 0.44
C MET A 285 28.03 5.46 0.07
N VAL A 286 27.82 4.68 -1.00
CA VAL A 286 28.74 3.64 -1.48
C VAL A 286 30.10 4.21 -1.91
N VAL A 287 30.11 5.44 -2.39
CA VAL A 287 31.33 6.10 -2.88
C VAL A 287 32.31 6.47 -1.78
N ASP A 288 31.80 6.69 -0.56
CA ASP A 288 32.54 7.20 0.58
C ASP A 288 33.75 6.33 0.95
N ALA A 289 33.58 5.04 1.14
CA ALA A 289 34.65 4.09 1.45
C ALA A 289 35.74 4.07 0.32
N SER A 290 35.32 4.16 -0.93
CA SER A 290 36.18 4.19 -2.09
C SER A 290 37.02 5.47 -2.18
N ILE A 291 36.40 6.61 -1.81
CA ILE A 291 37.10 7.92 -1.75
C ILE A 291 38.20 7.88 -0.69
N VAL A 292 37.90 7.41 0.51
CA VAL A 292 38.87 7.37 1.62
C VAL A 292 40.06 6.46 1.28
N SER A 293 39.79 5.29 0.66
CA SER A 293 40.83 4.36 0.24
C SER A 293 41.72 4.97 -0.87
N GLN A 294 41.06 5.49 -1.91
CA GLN A 294 41.80 6.07 -3.08
C GLN A 294 42.65 7.30 -2.72
N GLU A 295 42.09 8.19 -1.89
CA GLU A 295 42.76 9.40 -1.44
C GLU A 295 44.00 9.08 -0.61
N ASN A 296 43.91 8.10 0.29
CA ASN A 296 45.05 7.68 1.12
C ASN A 296 46.14 7.02 0.26
N ILE A 297 45.78 6.18 -0.73
CA ILE A 297 46.71 5.60 -1.67
C ILE A 297 47.42 6.70 -2.47
N TYR A 298 46.67 7.68 -2.94
CA TYR A 298 47.21 8.78 -3.74
C TYR A 298 48.16 9.67 -2.91
N ARG A 299 47.82 9.98 -1.66
CA ARG A 299 48.67 10.72 -0.72
C ARG A 299 49.99 10.02 -0.45
N LEU A 300 49.96 8.69 -0.20
CA LEU A 300 51.20 7.93 0.01
C LEU A 300 52.07 7.83 -1.25
N ASN A 301 51.46 7.78 -2.43
CA ASN A 301 52.21 7.82 -3.67
C ASN A 301 52.87 9.20 -3.91
N GLN A 302 52.15 10.29 -3.57
CA GLN A 302 52.71 11.64 -3.61
C GLN A 302 53.86 11.86 -2.60
N SER A 303 53.87 11.14 -1.47
CA SER A 303 54.97 11.17 -0.51
C SER A 303 56.21 10.34 -0.94
N GLY A 304 56.19 9.79 -2.18
CA GLY A 304 57.34 9.12 -2.79
C GLY A 304 57.35 7.58 -2.70
N LEU A 305 56.27 6.97 -2.17
CA LEU A 305 56.15 5.50 -2.17
C LEU A 305 55.86 4.95 -3.58
N ASN A 306 56.45 3.81 -3.91
CA ASN A 306 56.15 3.10 -5.16
C ASN A 306 54.68 2.70 -5.24
N SER A 307 54.10 2.61 -6.44
CA SER A 307 52.69 2.31 -6.69
C SER A 307 52.15 1.10 -5.92
N GLU A 308 52.89 0.00 -5.86
CA GLU A 308 52.54 -1.21 -5.15
C GLU A 308 52.50 -1.01 -3.63
N LYS A 309 53.56 -0.42 -3.05
CA LYS A 309 53.65 -0.12 -1.62
C LYS A 309 52.65 0.95 -1.22
N ALA A 310 52.41 1.95 -2.08
CA ALA A 310 51.41 2.98 -1.82
C ALA A 310 50.00 2.41 -1.82
N SER A 311 49.69 1.51 -2.74
CA SER A 311 48.35 0.86 -2.80
C SER A 311 48.12 -0.08 -1.61
N LEU A 312 49.10 -0.93 -1.28
CA LEU A 312 48.99 -1.86 -0.15
C LEU A 312 48.91 -1.12 1.19
N ASN A 313 49.92 -0.26 1.47
CA ASN A 313 49.95 0.47 2.74
C ASN A 313 48.81 1.47 2.85
N GLY A 314 48.35 2.05 1.73
CA GLY A 314 47.23 2.96 1.67
C GLY A 314 45.93 2.28 2.08
N ALA A 315 45.67 1.09 1.60
CA ALA A 315 44.50 0.29 2.00
C ALA A 315 44.63 -0.20 3.46
N LEU A 316 45.83 -0.69 3.85
CA LEU A 316 46.06 -1.18 5.22
C LEU A 316 45.95 -0.10 6.29
N GLN A 317 46.24 1.16 5.99
CA GLN A 317 46.06 2.27 6.95
C GLN A 317 44.59 2.63 7.21
N VAL A 318 43.71 2.43 6.24
CA VAL A 318 42.31 2.91 6.31
C VAL A 318 41.28 1.79 6.45
N TRP A 319 41.69 0.50 6.40
CA TRP A 319 40.73 -0.60 6.44
C TRP A 319 39.90 -0.64 7.75
N LYS A 320 40.54 -0.37 8.91
CA LYS A 320 39.83 -0.36 10.20
C LYS A 320 38.79 0.75 10.30
N PRO A 321 39.12 2.02 9.99
CA PRO A 321 38.12 3.10 9.92
C PRO A 321 37.02 2.82 8.93
N ILE A 322 37.31 2.33 7.72
CA ILE A 322 36.30 1.99 6.70
C ILE A 322 35.38 0.89 7.19
N LEU A 323 35.94 -0.19 7.74
CA LEU A 323 35.10 -1.29 8.30
C LEU A 323 34.24 -0.80 9.48
N GLY A 324 34.85 0.02 10.37
CA GLY A 324 34.10 0.59 11.50
C GLY A 324 32.94 1.46 11.06
N SER A 325 33.16 2.33 10.09
CA SER A 325 32.13 3.17 9.47
C SER A 325 31.02 2.35 8.83
N ALA A 326 31.35 1.34 8.04
CA ALA A 326 30.39 0.47 7.42
C ALA A 326 29.58 -0.33 8.43
N LEU A 327 30.23 -0.90 9.44
CA LEU A 327 29.55 -1.64 10.51
C LEU A 327 28.61 -0.74 11.32
N THR A 328 28.98 0.51 11.63
CA THR A 328 28.08 1.45 12.31
C THR A 328 26.86 1.75 11.47
N THR A 329 27.01 1.87 10.15
CA THR A 329 25.88 2.08 9.23
C THR A 329 24.96 0.86 9.16
N VAL A 330 25.51 -0.35 9.08
CA VAL A 330 24.74 -1.61 9.00
C VAL A 330 24.03 -1.91 10.34
N VAL A 331 24.72 -1.74 11.45
CA VAL A 331 24.23 -2.05 12.80
C VAL A 331 23.01 -1.20 13.18
N VAL A 332 22.92 0.03 12.69
CA VAL A 332 21.74 0.90 12.88
C VAL A 332 20.46 0.25 12.36
N PHE A 333 20.55 -0.59 11.34
CA PHE A 333 19.38 -1.24 10.77
C PHE A 333 18.92 -2.49 11.53
N ILE A 334 19.76 -3.06 12.41
CA ILE A 334 19.36 -4.26 13.17
C ILE A 334 18.07 -4.04 13.97
N PRO A 335 17.92 -2.97 14.78
CA PRO A 335 16.65 -2.72 15.47
C PRO A 335 15.49 -2.46 14.52
N VAL A 336 15.74 -1.85 13.36
CA VAL A 336 14.70 -1.58 12.34
C VAL A 336 14.18 -2.89 11.74
N LEU A 337 15.05 -3.87 11.53
CA LEU A 337 14.68 -5.21 11.04
C LEU A 337 13.81 -5.99 12.04
N MET A 338 13.86 -5.64 13.32
CA MET A 338 13.08 -6.28 14.39
C MET A 338 11.69 -5.63 14.58
N VAL A 339 11.33 -4.61 13.82
CA VAL A 339 10.01 -3.95 13.91
C VAL A 339 8.91 -4.88 13.40
N ASP A 340 8.11 -5.42 14.30
CA ASP A 340 6.96 -6.27 13.98
C ASP A 340 5.68 -5.43 13.81
N LEU A 341 5.70 -4.53 12.83
CA LEU A 341 4.57 -3.69 12.44
C LEU A 341 4.42 -3.73 10.91
N PRO A 342 3.22 -3.45 10.37
CA PRO A 342 3.03 -3.43 8.92
C PRO A 342 4.00 -2.50 8.18
N VAL A 343 4.35 -1.36 8.77
CA VAL A 343 5.36 -0.45 8.22
C VAL A 343 6.78 -1.00 8.34
N GLY A 344 7.04 -1.92 9.27
CA GLY A 344 8.33 -2.57 9.46
C GLY A 344 8.76 -3.38 8.23
N GLN A 345 7.82 -3.95 7.48
CA GLN A 345 8.12 -4.63 6.21
C GLN A 345 8.72 -3.67 5.18
N LEU A 346 8.19 -2.44 5.10
CA LEU A 346 8.72 -1.40 4.22
C LEU A 346 10.15 -1.00 4.63
N PHE A 347 10.38 -0.86 5.92
CA PHE A 347 11.70 -0.49 6.45
C PHE A 347 12.73 -1.60 6.24
N ARG A 348 12.29 -2.87 6.34
CA ARG A 348 13.16 -4.03 6.12
C ARG A 348 13.79 -4.01 4.73
N ASP A 349 13.00 -3.78 3.69
CA ASP A 349 13.48 -3.80 2.30
C ASP A 349 14.52 -2.69 2.07
N ILE A 350 14.27 -1.48 2.59
CA ILE A 350 15.23 -0.36 2.53
C ILE A 350 16.50 -0.69 3.31
N ALA A 351 16.35 -1.19 4.54
CA ALA A 351 17.44 -1.50 5.44
C ALA A 351 18.37 -2.57 4.87
N VAL A 352 17.81 -3.64 4.29
CA VAL A 352 18.58 -4.71 3.64
C VAL A 352 19.31 -4.18 2.41
N ALA A 353 18.61 -3.42 1.54
CA ALA A 353 19.24 -2.87 0.33
C ALA A 353 20.44 -1.97 0.66
N ILE A 354 20.29 -1.07 1.63
CA ILE A 354 21.39 -0.17 2.07
C ILE A 354 22.50 -0.98 2.73
N SER A 355 22.20 -1.90 3.64
CA SER A 355 23.18 -2.70 4.36
C SER A 355 24.04 -3.53 3.41
N VAL A 356 23.41 -4.22 2.47
CA VAL A 356 24.10 -5.01 1.44
C VAL A 356 24.98 -4.13 0.57
N SER A 357 24.47 -2.98 0.13
CA SER A 357 25.24 -2.01 -0.68
C SER A 357 26.48 -1.51 0.03
N VAL A 358 26.36 -1.17 1.32
CA VAL A 358 27.47 -0.70 2.13
C VAL A 358 28.51 -1.80 2.33
N ILE A 359 28.12 -3.03 2.60
CA ILE A 359 29.04 -4.17 2.73
C ILE A 359 29.81 -4.41 1.44
N ILE A 360 29.12 -4.42 0.30
CA ILE A 360 29.75 -4.59 -1.02
C ILE A 360 30.71 -3.44 -1.32
N SER A 361 30.33 -2.20 -0.96
CA SER A 361 31.21 -1.03 -1.12
C SER A 361 32.54 -1.18 -0.36
N VAL A 362 32.50 -1.72 0.86
CA VAL A 362 33.71 -2.01 1.62
C VAL A 362 34.58 -3.03 0.91
N LEU A 363 34.00 -4.12 0.43
CA LEU A 363 34.75 -5.13 -0.34
C LEU A 363 35.39 -4.52 -1.60
N VAL A 364 34.63 -3.71 -2.35
CA VAL A 364 35.14 -2.99 -3.54
C VAL A 364 36.27 -2.03 -3.17
N SER A 365 36.11 -1.25 -2.08
CA SER A 365 37.09 -0.25 -1.63
C SER A 365 38.42 -0.87 -1.16
N LEU A 366 38.34 -2.09 -0.60
CA LEU A 366 39.55 -2.79 -0.09
C LEU A 366 40.19 -3.75 -1.09
N THR A 367 39.51 -4.10 -2.17
CA THR A 367 40.04 -5.03 -3.19
C THR A 367 40.22 -4.37 -4.56
N LEU A 368 39.13 -3.89 -5.17
CA LEU A 368 39.13 -3.33 -6.51
C LEU A 368 39.89 -2.03 -6.59
N ILE A 369 39.63 -1.09 -5.66
CA ILE A 369 40.26 0.23 -5.67
C ILE A 369 41.77 0.16 -5.54
N PRO A 370 42.41 -0.56 -4.57
CA PRO A 370 43.87 -0.67 -4.48
C PRO A 370 44.46 -1.33 -5.71
N THR A 371 43.82 -2.34 -6.27
CA THR A 371 44.30 -3.05 -7.47
C THR A 371 44.32 -2.14 -8.70
N MET A 372 43.22 -1.44 -8.96
CA MET A 372 43.09 -0.48 -10.06
C MET A 372 44.05 0.71 -9.86
N ALA A 373 44.20 1.20 -8.63
CA ALA A 373 45.15 2.27 -8.29
C ALA A 373 46.59 1.87 -8.59
N ASN A 374 47.00 0.65 -8.20
CA ASN A 374 48.34 0.14 -8.52
C ASN A 374 48.61 0.09 -10.03
N ILE A 375 47.66 -0.45 -10.79
CA ILE A 375 47.78 -0.52 -12.28
C ILE A 375 47.86 0.88 -12.89
N SER A 376 47.06 1.82 -12.41
CA SER A 376 46.98 3.19 -12.92
C SER A 376 48.23 4.00 -12.60
N LEU A 377 48.77 3.85 -11.39
CA LEU A 377 49.94 4.56 -10.90
C LEU A 377 51.25 3.99 -11.49
N ARG A 378 51.31 2.67 -11.78
CA ARG A 378 52.48 2.00 -12.36
C ARG A 378 52.81 2.51 -13.75
N ARG A 379 51.81 2.95 -14.51
CA ARG A 379 51.94 3.48 -15.88
C ARG A 379 52.38 4.95 -15.96
N ASN A 380 52.49 5.66 -14.84
CA ASN A 380 52.82 7.07 -14.80
C ASN A 380 53.86 7.31 -13.71
N LYS A 381 55.12 7.58 -14.12
CA LYS A 381 55.99 8.45 -13.31
C LYS A 381 55.30 9.81 -13.29
N LEU A 382 54.71 10.18 -12.15
CA LEU A 382 54.00 11.43 -12.01
C LEU A 382 54.89 12.62 -12.39
N ASN A 383 54.63 13.20 -13.55
CA ASN A 383 55.05 14.59 -13.80
C ASN A 383 54.27 15.46 -12.79
N GLN A 384 54.94 15.85 -11.72
CA GLN A 384 54.38 16.68 -10.64
C GLN A 384 53.88 18.06 -11.13
N ASP A 385 54.13 18.41 -12.41
CA ASP A 385 53.99 19.79 -12.90
C ASP A 385 52.67 20.11 -13.61
N LYS A 386 51.69 19.18 -13.66
CA LYS A 386 50.40 19.45 -14.33
C LYS A 386 49.16 19.25 -13.44
N ILE A 387 49.18 19.81 -12.26
CA ILE A 387 47.91 19.96 -11.48
C ILE A 387 47.21 21.21 -12.03
N PHE A 388 46.02 21.02 -12.60
CA PHE A 388 45.19 22.10 -13.09
C PHE A 388 44.81 23.02 -11.91
N LYS A 389 45.35 24.25 -11.85
CA LYS A 389 45.06 25.24 -10.79
C LYS A 389 43.81 26.02 -11.16
N ILE A 390 42.83 26.06 -10.27
CA ILE A 390 41.63 26.89 -10.36
C ILE A 390 41.76 27.98 -9.29
N PRO A 391 42.26 29.18 -9.62
CA PRO A 391 42.66 30.17 -8.62
C PRO A 391 41.51 30.55 -7.64
N VAL A 392 40.30 30.64 -8.14
CA VAL A 392 39.11 31.03 -7.29
C VAL A 392 38.83 29.95 -6.25
N ILE A 393 38.78 28.67 -6.67
CA ILE A 393 38.48 27.57 -5.77
C ILE A 393 39.65 27.34 -4.80
N ASP A 394 40.86 27.50 -5.24
CA ASP A 394 42.06 27.35 -4.40
C ASP A 394 42.10 28.39 -3.30
N ASN A 395 41.84 29.64 -3.63
CA ASN A 395 41.81 30.72 -2.66
C ASN A 395 40.71 30.54 -1.64
N LEU A 396 39.50 30.17 -2.08
CA LEU A 396 38.39 29.87 -1.20
C LEU A 396 38.70 28.70 -0.27
N ALA A 397 39.22 27.58 -0.81
CA ALA A 397 39.58 26.41 -0.02
C ALA A 397 40.69 26.69 0.99
N ASN A 398 41.70 27.47 0.61
CA ASN A 398 42.81 27.86 1.51
C ASN A 398 42.32 28.82 2.60
N ASN A 399 41.51 29.82 2.26
CA ASN A 399 40.90 30.72 3.26
C ASN A 399 40.00 29.97 4.25
N PHE A 400 39.17 29.05 3.75
CA PHE A 400 38.34 28.21 4.57
C PHE A 400 39.15 27.26 5.49
N LYS A 401 40.17 26.61 4.95
CA LYS A 401 41.10 25.77 5.72
C LYS A 401 41.79 26.58 6.83
N THR A 402 42.33 27.74 6.51
CA THR A 402 42.97 28.62 7.50
C THR A 402 42.01 29.12 8.56
N TRP A 403 40.77 29.42 8.19
CA TRP A 403 39.73 29.82 9.11
C TRP A 403 39.39 28.70 10.10
N ILE A 404 39.15 27.47 9.61
CA ILE A 404 38.93 26.30 10.49
C ILE A 404 40.11 26.07 11.42
N LEU A 405 41.34 26.10 10.94
CA LEU A 405 42.50 25.84 11.77
C LEU A 405 42.68 26.92 12.84
N LYS A 406 42.49 28.20 12.51
CA LYS A 406 42.49 29.29 13.49
C LYS A 406 41.46 29.13 14.57
N TYR A 407 40.21 28.72 14.16
CA TYR A 407 39.17 28.43 15.13
C TYR A 407 39.58 27.28 16.07
N ILE A 408 40.13 26.19 15.54
CA ILE A 408 40.57 25.03 16.33
C ILE A 408 41.69 25.45 17.27
N GLU A 409 42.69 26.17 16.82
CA GLU A 409 43.76 26.69 17.67
C GLU A 409 43.21 27.52 18.82
N TRP A 410 42.26 28.44 18.56
CA TRP A 410 41.58 29.26 19.56
C TRP A 410 40.76 28.42 20.57
N SER A 411 40.04 27.38 20.07
CA SER A 411 39.22 26.51 20.93
C SER A 411 40.05 25.59 21.82
N LEU A 412 41.28 25.22 21.40
CA LEU A 412 42.18 24.36 22.10
C LEU A 412 43.09 25.08 23.07
N GLU A 413 43.18 26.42 23.07
CA GLU A 413 44.02 27.19 23.97
C GLU A 413 43.64 26.99 25.44
N THR A 414 42.36 26.97 25.76
CA THR A 414 41.84 26.82 27.11
C THR A 414 40.71 25.81 27.19
N SER A 415 40.75 24.86 28.12
CA SER A 415 39.67 23.88 28.31
C SER A 415 38.30 24.53 28.55
N LYS A 416 38.28 25.74 29.18
CA LYS A 416 37.01 26.47 29.40
C LYS A 416 36.39 26.91 28.08
N ARG A 417 37.19 27.42 27.09
CA ARG A 417 36.70 27.79 25.75
C ARG A 417 36.12 26.59 25.03
N GLY A 418 36.85 25.45 25.05
CA GLY A 418 36.36 24.20 24.48
C GLY A 418 35.02 23.77 25.10
N LEU A 419 34.86 23.78 26.40
CA LEU A 419 33.61 23.44 27.09
C LEU A 419 32.47 24.39 26.78
N THR A 420 32.72 25.72 26.71
CA THR A 420 31.68 26.68 26.37
C THR A 420 31.18 26.49 24.94
N VAL A 421 32.06 26.18 23.99
CA VAL A 421 31.67 25.90 22.61
C VAL A 421 30.80 24.65 22.55
N ILE A 422 31.23 23.55 23.16
CA ILE A 422 30.50 22.28 23.16
C ILE A 422 29.11 22.48 23.79
N PHE A 423 29.06 23.10 24.97
CA PHE A 423 27.81 23.36 25.69
C PHE A 423 26.87 24.26 24.89
N SER A 424 27.38 25.34 24.27
CA SER A 424 26.58 26.24 23.44
C SER A 424 25.98 25.52 22.22
N ILE A 425 26.77 24.70 21.52
CA ILE A 425 26.29 23.94 20.36
C ILE A 425 25.20 22.93 20.80
N ILE A 426 25.42 22.17 21.88
CA ILE A 426 24.44 21.22 22.39
C ILE A 426 23.16 21.93 22.83
N LEU A 427 23.28 23.05 23.56
CA LEU A 427 22.14 23.81 24.05
C LEU A 427 21.33 24.41 22.89
N ILE A 428 21.99 25.04 21.91
CA ILE A 428 21.34 25.59 20.71
C ILE A 428 20.66 24.45 19.91
N SER A 429 21.34 23.32 19.77
CA SER A 429 20.77 22.16 19.07
C SER A 429 19.51 21.64 19.78
N PHE A 430 19.55 21.54 21.08
CA PHE A 430 18.42 21.10 21.89
C PHE A 430 17.22 22.06 21.76
N ILE A 431 17.45 23.36 21.95
CA ILE A 431 16.40 24.39 21.80
C ILE A 431 15.83 24.35 20.38
N PHE A 432 16.67 24.25 19.35
CA PHE A 432 16.23 24.23 17.97
C PHE A 432 15.34 23.00 17.69
N VAL A 433 15.77 21.80 18.07
CA VAL A 433 15.00 20.59 17.85
C VAL A 433 13.63 20.67 18.51
N PHE A 434 13.57 21.06 19.80
CA PHE A 434 12.30 21.14 20.52
C PHE A 434 11.37 22.26 20.00
N SER A 435 11.90 23.35 19.46
CA SER A 435 11.10 24.47 18.97
C SER A 435 10.59 24.28 17.54
N PHE A 436 11.31 23.53 16.72
CA PHE A 436 11.08 23.46 15.28
C PHE A 436 10.80 22.05 14.75
N ILE A 437 10.62 21.04 15.62
CA ILE A 437 10.23 19.72 15.16
C ILE A 437 8.87 19.78 14.45
N PRO A 438 8.77 19.38 13.16
CA PRO A 438 7.49 19.38 12.45
C PRO A 438 6.52 18.39 13.05
N PRO A 439 5.21 18.62 12.99
CA PRO A 439 4.22 17.67 13.46
C PRO A 439 4.24 16.38 12.63
N LEU A 440 3.93 15.27 13.30
CA LEU A 440 4.04 13.93 12.74
C LEU A 440 2.88 13.58 11.81
N ASP A 441 3.22 12.87 10.75
CA ASP A 441 2.24 12.16 9.90
C ASP A 441 2.59 10.67 9.82
N TYR A 442 1.66 9.83 9.37
CA TYR A 442 1.90 8.38 9.35
C TYR A 442 2.69 7.97 8.12
N LEU A 443 2.04 7.86 6.98
CA LEU A 443 2.65 7.53 5.68
C LEU A 443 2.12 8.50 4.62
N PRO A 444 2.93 8.92 3.68
CA PRO A 444 2.48 9.73 2.56
C PRO A 444 1.51 8.92 1.68
N ASP A 445 0.53 9.58 1.07
CA ASP A 445 -0.42 8.89 0.17
C ASP A 445 0.30 8.33 -1.08
N GLY A 446 1.44 8.88 -1.45
CA GLY A 446 2.13 8.60 -2.69
C GLY A 446 1.41 9.21 -3.90
N ASN A 447 2.04 9.16 -5.05
CA ASN A 447 1.51 9.82 -6.25
C ASN A 447 1.06 8.79 -7.30
N ARG A 448 0.02 8.01 -6.97
CA ARG A 448 -0.63 7.15 -7.97
C ARG A 448 -1.46 7.99 -8.93
N ASN A 449 -1.41 7.64 -10.22
CA ASN A 449 -2.23 8.27 -11.26
C ASN A 449 -3.72 7.85 -11.21
N PHE A 450 -4.21 7.50 -10.03
CA PHE A 450 -5.51 6.90 -9.83
C PHE A 450 -6.24 7.52 -8.64
N VAL A 451 -7.48 7.95 -8.84
CA VAL A 451 -8.41 8.41 -7.81
C VAL A 451 -9.64 7.52 -7.76
N PHE A 452 -10.21 7.39 -6.60
CA PHE A 452 -11.46 6.68 -6.43
C PHE A 452 -12.40 7.40 -5.48
N ALA A 453 -13.69 7.16 -5.68
CA ALA A 453 -14.77 7.68 -4.86
C ALA A 453 -15.63 6.55 -4.33
N ARG A 454 -15.92 6.58 -3.06
CA ARG A 454 -16.98 5.78 -2.45
C ARG A 454 -18.25 6.61 -2.41
N ILE A 455 -19.29 6.09 -3.04
CA ILE A 455 -20.58 6.74 -3.11
C ILE A 455 -21.52 6.05 -2.12
N ILE A 456 -22.08 6.83 -1.24
CA ILE A 456 -23.09 6.40 -0.28
C ILE A 456 -24.41 6.96 -0.78
N VAL A 457 -25.32 6.08 -1.16
CA VAL A 457 -26.68 6.44 -1.56
C VAL A 457 -27.62 6.43 -0.36
N PRO A 458 -28.77 7.11 -0.43
CA PRO A 458 -29.79 7.00 0.59
C PRO A 458 -30.19 5.54 0.84
N PRO A 459 -30.54 5.18 2.08
CA PRO A 459 -31.02 3.83 2.38
C PRO A 459 -32.27 3.48 1.54
N GLY A 460 -32.26 2.29 0.94
CA GLY A 460 -33.39 1.80 0.13
C GLY A 460 -33.31 2.16 -1.37
N TYR A 461 -32.28 2.86 -1.83
CA TYR A 461 -32.09 3.06 -3.27
C TYR A 461 -31.87 1.72 -3.98
N ASN A 462 -32.63 1.51 -5.06
CA ASN A 462 -32.45 0.35 -5.94
C ASN A 462 -31.23 0.52 -6.87
N LYS A 463 -30.97 -0.51 -7.66
CA LYS A 463 -29.82 -0.53 -8.59
C LYS A 463 -29.96 0.53 -9.69
N GLU A 464 -31.16 0.75 -10.17
CA GLU A 464 -31.50 1.67 -11.26
C GLU A 464 -31.26 3.12 -10.82
N ALA A 465 -31.70 3.52 -9.64
CA ALA A 465 -31.40 4.84 -9.09
C ALA A 465 -29.91 5.06 -8.87
N THR A 466 -29.16 4.00 -8.52
CA THR A 466 -27.70 4.07 -8.41
C THR A 466 -27.04 4.19 -9.80
N LEU A 467 -27.62 3.57 -10.84
CA LEU A 467 -27.15 3.68 -12.21
C LEU A 467 -27.35 5.09 -12.79
N GLU A 468 -28.41 5.80 -12.40
CA GLU A 468 -28.61 7.21 -12.77
C GLU A 468 -27.48 8.09 -12.26
N ILE A 469 -27.01 7.84 -11.03
CA ILE A 469 -25.81 8.51 -10.50
C ILE A 469 -24.57 8.20 -11.34
N ALA A 470 -24.41 6.94 -11.78
CA ALA A 470 -23.33 6.54 -12.67
C ALA A 470 -23.37 7.34 -13.99
N ARG A 471 -24.53 7.40 -14.64
CA ARG A 471 -24.71 8.15 -15.89
C ARG A 471 -24.43 9.65 -15.73
N ALA A 472 -24.81 10.25 -14.60
CA ALA A 472 -24.49 11.64 -14.32
C ALA A 472 -22.98 11.86 -14.15
N MET A 473 -22.28 10.93 -13.52
CA MET A 473 -20.81 10.98 -13.38
C MET A 473 -20.11 10.75 -14.72
N GLU A 474 -20.56 9.79 -15.52
CA GLU A 474 -20.08 9.53 -16.87
C GLU A 474 -20.21 10.76 -17.76
N LYS A 475 -21.38 11.41 -17.78
CA LYS A 475 -21.60 12.66 -18.52
C LYS A 475 -20.61 13.78 -18.11
N SER A 476 -20.25 13.84 -16.83
CA SER A 476 -19.27 14.81 -16.33
C SER A 476 -17.83 14.45 -16.70
N ALA A 477 -17.51 13.18 -16.81
CA ALA A 477 -16.17 12.67 -17.10
C ALA A 477 -15.90 12.51 -18.60
N GLN A 478 -16.94 12.28 -19.42
CA GLN A 478 -16.87 12.02 -20.85
C GLN A 478 -16.01 13.01 -21.64
N PRO A 479 -16.14 14.33 -21.46
CA PRO A 479 -15.30 15.29 -22.20
C PRO A 479 -13.80 15.12 -21.95
N LEU A 480 -13.43 14.47 -20.84
CA LEU A 480 -12.03 14.30 -20.44
C LEU A 480 -11.43 12.97 -20.92
N TRP A 481 -12.21 11.89 -21.03
CA TRP A 481 -11.69 10.64 -21.60
C TRP A 481 -11.69 10.63 -23.13
N GLU A 482 -12.48 11.50 -23.76
CA GLU A 482 -12.48 11.69 -25.22
C GLU A 482 -11.36 12.60 -25.71
N LYS A 483 -10.66 13.31 -24.81
CA LYS A 483 -9.50 14.12 -25.18
C LYS A 483 -8.39 13.27 -25.81
N LYS A 484 -7.77 13.78 -26.88
CA LYS A 484 -6.63 13.10 -27.53
C LYS A 484 -5.33 13.24 -26.73
N THR A 485 -5.07 14.42 -26.17
CA THR A 485 -3.85 14.76 -25.45
C THR A 485 -4.13 15.62 -24.22
N ASP A 486 -3.24 15.60 -23.24
CA ASP A 486 -3.26 16.55 -22.12
C ASP A 486 -2.85 17.95 -22.60
N VAL A 487 -3.61 18.95 -22.20
CA VAL A 487 -3.29 20.38 -22.42
C VAL A 487 -3.00 21.03 -21.09
N GLU A 488 -1.89 21.76 -21.02
CA GLU A 488 -1.48 22.47 -19.82
C GLU A 488 -2.48 23.62 -19.54
N GLY A 489 -2.93 23.77 -18.28
CA GLY A 489 -3.97 24.75 -17.90
C GLY A 489 -5.41 24.23 -17.97
N GLU A 490 -5.69 23.12 -18.62
CA GLU A 490 -6.99 22.45 -18.61
C GLU A 490 -6.99 21.23 -17.68
N LYS A 491 -8.18 20.74 -17.31
CA LYS A 491 -8.28 19.47 -16.57
C LYS A 491 -7.63 18.33 -17.33
N PRO A 492 -6.88 17.44 -16.65
CA PRO A 492 -6.10 16.39 -17.28
C PRO A 492 -7.01 15.37 -17.99
N LYS A 493 -6.47 14.75 -19.04
CA LYS A 493 -7.11 13.65 -19.74
C LYS A 493 -7.32 12.48 -18.79
N ILE A 494 -8.54 11.95 -18.80
CA ILE A 494 -8.87 10.71 -18.12
C ILE A 494 -8.55 9.56 -19.07
N SER A 495 -7.58 8.74 -18.73
CA SER A 495 -7.26 7.55 -19.50
C SER A 495 -8.33 6.45 -19.33
N ARG A 496 -8.91 6.35 -18.13
CA ARG A 496 -9.91 5.34 -17.79
C ARG A 496 -10.82 5.87 -16.70
N PHE A 497 -12.13 5.69 -16.90
CA PHE A 497 -13.16 5.96 -15.89
C PHE A 497 -13.97 4.69 -15.66
N PHE A 498 -14.22 4.31 -14.42
CA PHE A 498 -15.09 3.17 -14.12
C PHE A 498 -16.07 3.48 -12.99
N PHE A 499 -17.20 2.77 -13.05
CA PHE A 499 -18.23 2.81 -12.05
C PHE A 499 -18.70 1.40 -11.71
N VAL A 500 -18.89 1.14 -10.42
CA VAL A 500 -19.42 -0.13 -9.89
C VAL A 500 -20.58 0.17 -8.96
N ALA A 501 -21.79 -0.21 -9.36
CA ALA A 501 -22.97 -0.14 -8.51
C ALA A 501 -23.25 -1.50 -7.86
N TYR A 502 -23.58 -1.48 -6.60
CA TYR A 502 -24.00 -2.66 -5.83
C TYR A 502 -25.10 -2.26 -4.84
N SER A 503 -25.83 -3.25 -4.28
CA SER A 503 -26.87 -2.97 -3.31
C SER A 503 -26.35 -2.15 -2.12
N GLY A 504 -26.90 -0.95 -1.92
CA GLY A 504 -26.56 -0.03 -0.82
C GLY A 504 -25.39 0.90 -1.08
N GLY A 505 -24.89 1.02 -2.33
CA GLY A 505 -23.85 2.01 -2.65
C GLY A 505 -23.19 1.81 -3.99
N ALA A 506 -22.20 2.65 -4.25
CA ALA A 506 -21.39 2.54 -5.44
C ALA A 506 -19.92 2.91 -5.19
N PHE A 507 -19.09 2.55 -6.14
CA PHE A 507 -17.67 2.86 -6.16
C PHE A 507 -17.31 3.33 -7.58
N ALA A 508 -16.70 4.49 -7.68
CA ALA A 508 -16.21 5.02 -8.94
C ALA A 508 -14.73 5.30 -8.87
N GLY A 509 -14.05 5.31 -9.98
CA GLY A 509 -12.66 5.71 -10.05
C GLY A 509 -12.26 6.18 -11.42
N ALA A 510 -11.16 6.93 -11.46
CA ALA A 510 -10.58 7.43 -12.69
C ALA A 510 -9.06 7.45 -12.61
N ALA A 511 -8.42 7.20 -13.75
CA ALA A 511 -6.98 7.30 -13.91
C ALA A 511 -6.65 8.39 -14.93
N THR A 512 -5.52 9.08 -14.70
CA THR A 512 -4.94 10.05 -15.64
C THR A 512 -3.62 9.54 -16.19
N GLU A 513 -3.17 10.07 -17.30
CA GLU A 513 -1.83 9.78 -17.82
C GLU A 513 -0.77 10.41 -16.91
N ASN A 514 -1.02 11.61 -16.40
CA ASN A 514 -0.11 12.33 -15.51
C ASN A 514 -0.54 12.17 -14.03
N ALA A 515 0.28 11.45 -13.26
CA ALA A 515 0.02 11.20 -11.84
C ALA A 515 -0.03 12.49 -10.99
N LYS A 516 0.75 13.53 -11.35
CA LYS A 516 0.81 14.78 -10.59
C LYS A 516 -0.50 15.56 -10.62
N ARG A 517 -1.28 15.42 -11.69
CA ARG A 517 -2.51 16.18 -11.91
C ARG A 517 -3.78 15.40 -11.59
N VAL A 518 -3.65 14.14 -11.11
CA VAL A 518 -4.80 13.26 -10.84
C VAL A 518 -5.76 13.83 -9.80
N LYS A 519 -5.30 14.64 -8.85
CA LYS A 519 -6.16 15.27 -7.83
C LYS A 519 -7.14 16.28 -8.44
N GLU A 520 -6.82 16.87 -9.60
CA GLU A 520 -7.66 17.83 -10.29
C GLU A 520 -8.99 17.22 -10.79
N ILE A 521 -9.05 15.88 -10.92
CA ILE A 521 -10.27 15.18 -11.32
C ILE A 521 -11.17 14.75 -10.14
N LEU A 522 -10.76 14.95 -8.88
CA LEU A 522 -11.59 14.62 -7.70
C LEU A 522 -12.98 15.29 -7.74
N PRO A 523 -13.14 16.56 -8.14
CA PRO A 523 -14.44 17.19 -8.25
C PRO A 523 -15.38 16.48 -9.25
N ILE A 524 -14.85 15.85 -10.31
CA ILE A 524 -15.62 15.12 -11.31
C ILE A 524 -16.30 13.90 -10.69
N LEU A 525 -15.63 13.27 -9.72
CA LEU A 525 -16.17 12.13 -8.98
C LEU A 525 -17.13 12.54 -7.85
N THR A 526 -17.14 13.79 -7.41
CA THR A 526 -17.93 14.22 -6.25
C THR A 526 -19.10 15.12 -6.60
N ASN A 527 -18.94 16.05 -7.53
CA ASN A 527 -19.95 17.07 -7.83
C ASN A 527 -21.25 16.47 -8.39
N PRO A 528 -21.24 15.52 -9.35
CA PRO A 528 -22.47 14.92 -9.85
C PRO A 528 -23.26 14.17 -8.75
N VAL A 529 -22.55 13.59 -7.77
CA VAL A 529 -23.17 12.90 -6.65
C VAL A 529 -23.79 13.89 -5.66
N ARG A 530 -23.15 15.03 -5.43
CA ARG A 530 -23.71 16.10 -4.56
C ARG A 530 -25.01 16.70 -5.09
N ALA A 531 -25.21 16.68 -6.38
CA ALA A 531 -26.45 17.11 -7.04
C ALA A 531 -27.63 16.16 -6.77
N GLN A 532 -27.34 14.92 -6.33
CA GLN A 532 -28.40 13.94 -6.03
C GLN A 532 -28.83 14.03 -4.56
N PRO A 533 -30.12 14.17 -4.26
CA PRO A 533 -30.62 14.31 -2.90
C PRO A 533 -30.21 13.14 -2.01
N GLY A 534 -29.58 13.46 -0.88
CA GLY A 534 -29.17 12.48 0.13
C GLY A 534 -27.96 11.61 -0.22
N ALA A 535 -27.46 11.63 -1.45
CA ALA A 535 -26.25 10.94 -1.84
C ALA A 535 -24.99 11.69 -1.41
N ARG A 536 -23.92 10.97 -1.12
CA ARG A 536 -22.63 11.54 -0.73
C ARG A 536 -21.50 10.77 -1.40
N ALA A 537 -20.50 11.48 -1.92
CA ALA A 537 -19.27 10.90 -2.42
C ALA A 537 -18.07 11.30 -1.56
N PHE A 538 -17.19 10.34 -1.30
CA PHE A 538 -15.92 10.50 -0.63
C PHE A 538 -14.83 10.08 -1.59
N ALA A 539 -14.20 11.06 -2.23
CA ALA A 539 -13.17 10.82 -3.23
C ALA A 539 -11.77 11.06 -2.67
N GLN A 540 -10.81 10.25 -3.10
CA GLN A 540 -9.42 10.37 -2.71
C GLN A 540 -8.49 9.76 -3.76
N GLN A 541 -7.23 10.17 -3.76
CA GLN A 541 -6.17 9.51 -4.50
C GLN A 541 -5.86 8.15 -3.87
N ALA A 542 -5.54 7.16 -4.69
CA ALA A 542 -5.16 5.84 -4.21
C ALA A 542 -3.75 5.89 -3.61
N SER A 543 -3.60 5.30 -2.43
CA SER A 543 -2.28 5.19 -1.77
C SER A 543 -1.43 4.11 -2.44
N LEU A 544 -0.10 4.31 -2.45
CA LEU A 544 0.87 3.31 -2.89
C LEU A 544 0.97 2.12 -1.92
N PHE A 545 0.69 2.34 -0.64
CA PHE A 545 0.89 1.34 0.41
C PHE A 545 -0.28 0.36 0.60
N GLY A 546 -1.28 0.37 -0.27
CA GLY A 546 -2.42 -0.53 -0.15
C GLY A 546 -3.30 -0.28 1.08
N ARG A 547 -4.31 -1.13 1.27
CA ARG A 547 -5.27 -1.00 2.39
C ARG A 547 -4.73 -1.55 3.70
N SER A 548 -3.85 -2.53 3.65
CA SER A 548 -3.35 -3.27 4.82
C SER A 548 -2.30 -2.50 5.63
N VAL A 549 -1.52 -1.63 4.98
CA VAL A 549 -0.43 -0.86 5.62
C VAL A 549 -0.90 0.49 6.16
N GLY A 550 -2.23 0.71 6.29
CA GLY A 550 -2.76 1.98 6.78
C GLY A 550 -2.56 3.15 5.80
N GLY A 551 -2.43 2.86 4.51
CA GLY A 551 -2.20 3.84 3.44
C GLY A 551 -3.31 4.87 3.23
N SER A 552 -4.03 5.25 4.27
CA SER A 552 -4.91 6.39 4.28
C SER A 552 -4.70 7.15 5.58
N ARG A 553 -4.65 8.47 5.52
CA ARG A 553 -4.63 9.38 6.68
C ARG A 553 -5.97 9.36 7.42
N SER A 554 -6.50 8.17 7.69
CA SER A 554 -7.84 7.96 8.20
C SER A 554 -7.83 7.58 9.67
N ILE A 555 -8.34 8.47 10.49
CA ILE A 555 -8.57 8.26 11.93
C ILE A 555 -9.94 7.60 12.10
N ARG A 556 -10.02 6.58 12.93
CA ARG A 556 -11.28 5.94 13.33
C ARG A 556 -11.53 6.16 14.81
N VAL A 557 -12.63 6.80 15.13
CA VAL A 557 -13.12 6.92 16.49
C VAL A 557 -14.18 5.82 16.69
N ASN A 558 -13.84 4.79 17.46
CA ASN A 558 -14.70 3.64 17.71
C ASN A 558 -15.45 3.85 19.03
N ILE A 559 -16.78 3.85 18.93
CA ILE A 559 -17.68 3.88 20.07
C ILE A 559 -18.18 2.45 20.27
N THR A 560 -17.72 1.79 21.34
CA THR A 560 -18.06 0.40 21.68
C THR A 560 -18.94 0.33 22.91
N GLY A 561 -19.86 -0.64 22.92
CA GLY A 561 -20.72 -0.84 24.09
C GLY A 561 -21.60 -2.08 23.96
N PRO A 562 -22.40 -2.38 24.99
CA PRO A 562 -23.19 -3.60 25.06
C PRO A 562 -24.37 -3.59 24.08
N SER A 563 -25.00 -2.45 23.83
CA SER A 563 -26.18 -2.33 22.96
C SER A 563 -26.09 -1.14 22.01
N LEU A 564 -26.70 -1.27 20.83
CA LEU A 564 -26.80 -0.21 19.84
C LEU A 564 -27.59 1.00 20.39
N LYS A 565 -28.59 0.77 21.25
CA LYS A 565 -29.39 1.84 21.87
C LYS A 565 -28.54 2.79 22.72
N GLN A 566 -27.51 2.27 23.40
CA GLN A 566 -26.61 3.08 24.24
C GLN A 566 -25.54 3.80 23.45
N ILE A 567 -24.95 3.15 22.43
CA ILE A 567 -23.85 3.74 21.68
C ILE A 567 -24.29 4.71 20.58
N LYS A 568 -25.53 4.56 20.04
CA LYS A 568 -26.02 5.39 18.93
C LYS A 568 -26.12 6.88 19.30
N PRO A 569 -26.70 7.29 20.45
CA PRO A 569 -26.77 8.71 20.84
C PRO A 569 -25.39 9.33 21.02
N VAL A 570 -24.45 8.59 21.64
CA VAL A 570 -23.07 9.02 21.83
C VAL A 570 -22.40 9.22 20.48
N ALA A 571 -22.57 8.27 19.56
CA ALA A 571 -22.01 8.35 18.22
C ALA A 571 -22.58 9.51 17.40
N GLN A 572 -23.88 9.78 17.52
CA GLN A 572 -24.54 10.90 16.85
C GLN A 572 -24.04 12.26 17.36
N ASN A 573 -23.91 12.39 18.69
CA ASN A 573 -23.37 13.62 19.29
C ASN A 573 -21.91 13.83 18.86
N LEU A 574 -21.07 12.82 19.01
CA LEU A 574 -19.65 12.88 18.65
C LEU A 574 -19.46 13.14 17.14
N PHE A 575 -20.28 12.53 16.29
CA PHE A 575 -20.25 12.79 14.84
C PHE A 575 -20.57 14.27 14.52
N ARG A 576 -21.55 14.86 15.20
CA ARG A 576 -21.90 16.27 15.03
C ARG A 576 -20.75 17.18 15.45
N VAL A 577 -20.14 16.91 16.60
CA VAL A 577 -19.04 17.71 17.14
C VAL A 577 -17.79 17.59 16.28
N ILE A 578 -17.42 16.37 15.87
CA ILE A 578 -16.27 16.14 14.94
C ILE A 578 -16.52 16.88 13.62
N ARG A 579 -17.74 16.85 13.08
CA ARG A 579 -18.06 17.54 11.82
C ARG A 579 -18.04 19.07 11.94
N LYS A 580 -18.25 19.59 13.14
CA LYS A 580 -18.14 21.02 13.42
C LYS A 580 -16.69 21.47 13.51
N GLU A 581 -15.82 20.69 14.15
CA GLU A 581 -14.39 20.98 14.30
C GLU A 581 -13.62 20.69 13.00
N PHE A 582 -14.07 19.72 12.21
CA PHE A 582 -13.50 19.33 10.91
C PHE A 582 -14.55 19.46 9.81
N PRO A 583 -14.88 20.69 9.39
CA PRO A 583 -15.97 20.93 8.43
C PRO A 583 -15.59 20.41 7.02
N PRO A 584 -16.54 19.85 6.28
CA PRO A 584 -16.32 19.41 4.90
C PRO A 584 -16.00 20.54 3.92
N SER A 585 -16.33 21.80 4.27
CA SER A 585 -15.95 23.00 3.49
C SER A 585 -14.44 23.13 3.34
N ASP A 586 -13.69 22.73 4.37
CA ASP A 586 -12.23 22.82 4.44
C ASP A 586 -11.54 21.55 3.87
N GLY A 587 -12.29 20.72 3.18
CA GLY A 587 -11.78 19.49 2.56
C GLY A 587 -11.71 18.28 3.49
N HIS A 588 -12.17 18.39 4.73
CA HIS A 588 -12.22 17.25 5.64
C HIS A 588 -13.32 16.27 5.28
N GLN A 589 -13.06 14.98 5.47
CA GLN A 589 -14.05 13.93 5.22
C GLN A 589 -14.43 13.22 6.52
N VAL A 590 -15.69 13.37 6.93
CA VAL A 590 -16.23 12.72 8.15
C VAL A 590 -17.38 11.82 7.76
N ARG A 591 -17.29 10.54 8.13
CA ARG A 591 -18.36 9.56 7.89
C ARG A 591 -18.51 8.57 9.05
N SER A 592 -19.71 8.06 9.23
CA SER A 592 -19.99 6.98 10.19
C SER A 592 -20.02 5.60 9.50
N ILE A 593 -19.60 4.58 10.20
CA ILE A 593 -19.58 3.19 9.74
C ILE A 593 -20.03 2.26 10.88
N PRO A 594 -21.20 1.61 10.79
CA PRO A 594 -22.30 1.82 9.83
C PRO A 594 -22.86 3.25 9.84
N THR A 595 -23.71 3.56 8.88
CA THR A 595 -24.38 4.87 8.82
C THR A 595 -25.25 5.09 10.06
N LEU A 596 -25.26 6.30 10.61
CA LEU A 596 -26.04 6.69 11.78
C LEU A 596 -27.51 7.02 11.45
N ASN A 597 -27.88 6.99 10.17
CA ASN A 597 -29.24 7.26 9.70
C ASN A 597 -30.22 6.19 10.21
N ASN A 598 -31.52 6.43 10.00
CA ASN A 598 -32.62 5.61 10.51
C ASN A 598 -32.71 4.18 9.96
N GLY A 599 -31.64 3.65 9.37
CA GLY A 599 -31.62 2.29 8.82
C GLY A 599 -32.16 2.21 7.40
N VAL A 600 -32.05 1.02 6.82
CA VAL A 600 -32.69 0.70 5.53
C VAL A 600 -34.14 0.32 5.80
N PRO A 601 -35.11 0.88 5.07
CA PRO A 601 -36.50 0.45 5.22
C PRO A 601 -36.60 -1.04 4.86
N GLN A 602 -37.18 -1.82 5.76
CA GLN A 602 -37.44 -3.24 5.57
C GLN A 602 -38.90 -3.51 5.86
N VAL A 603 -39.51 -4.30 5.01
CA VAL A 603 -40.87 -4.83 5.25
C VAL A 603 -40.69 -6.09 6.09
N ILE A 604 -41.12 -6.07 7.31
CA ILE A 604 -41.18 -7.26 8.17
C ILE A 604 -42.57 -7.86 8.03
N ILE A 605 -42.63 -9.11 7.58
CA ILE A 605 -43.84 -9.92 7.53
C ILE A 605 -43.87 -10.75 8.81
N LYS A 606 -44.81 -10.46 9.69
CA LYS A 606 -45.00 -11.16 10.98
C LYS A 606 -46.09 -12.20 10.85
N PRO A 607 -45.76 -13.51 10.70
CA PRO A 607 -46.78 -14.53 10.58
C PRO A 607 -47.54 -14.70 11.89
N ASN A 608 -48.86 -14.87 11.81
CA ASN A 608 -49.68 -15.28 12.92
C ASN A 608 -49.71 -16.82 12.98
N ASN A 609 -48.97 -17.36 13.93
CA ASN A 609 -48.78 -18.81 14.03
C ASN A 609 -50.07 -19.59 14.28
N LEU A 610 -51.07 -18.99 14.97
CA LEU A 610 -52.36 -19.62 15.18
C LEU A 610 -53.10 -19.75 13.84
N LYS A 611 -53.21 -18.65 13.10
CA LYS A 611 -53.86 -18.66 11.78
C LYS A 611 -53.15 -19.57 10.79
N LEU A 612 -51.80 -19.58 10.76
CA LEU A 612 -51.06 -20.51 9.93
C LEU A 612 -51.40 -21.97 10.26
N SER A 613 -51.50 -22.33 11.57
CA SER A 613 -51.84 -23.66 12.01
C SER A 613 -53.27 -24.05 11.63
N GLU A 614 -54.20 -23.12 11.68
CA GLU A 614 -55.61 -23.33 11.23
C GLU A 614 -55.64 -23.75 9.73
N TYR A 615 -54.79 -23.18 8.91
CA TYR A 615 -54.66 -23.51 7.47
C TYR A 615 -53.66 -24.65 7.22
N GLY A 616 -53.13 -25.32 8.24
CA GLY A 616 -52.20 -26.43 8.13
C GLY A 616 -50.81 -26.04 7.54
N ILE A 617 -50.36 -24.79 7.71
CA ILE A 617 -49.11 -24.26 7.13
C ILE A 617 -48.12 -23.99 8.26
N SER A 618 -46.90 -24.52 8.13
CA SER A 618 -45.78 -24.17 9.02
C SER A 618 -45.15 -22.82 8.64
N ALA A 619 -44.54 -22.15 9.61
CA ALA A 619 -43.79 -20.90 9.35
C ALA A 619 -42.68 -21.08 8.29
N ARG A 620 -42.10 -22.26 8.16
CA ARG A 620 -41.09 -22.58 7.16
C ARG A 620 -41.71 -22.66 5.75
N GLU A 621 -42.83 -23.30 5.62
CA GLU A 621 -43.56 -23.40 4.35
C GLU A 621 -44.02 -22.03 3.89
N PHE A 622 -44.52 -21.22 4.81
CA PHE A 622 -44.86 -19.83 4.55
C PHE A 622 -43.66 -19.02 4.01
N ALA A 623 -42.50 -19.13 4.66
CA ALA A 623 -41.27 -18.48 4.19
C ALA A 623 -40.86 -18.95 2.78
N THR A 624 -41.01 -20.27 2.50
CA THR A 624 -40.74 -20.84 1.16
C THR A 624 -41.63 -20.23 0.09
N VAL A 625 -42.91 -20.04 0.40
CA VAL A 625 -43.87 -19.39 -0.50
C VAL A 625 -43.44 -17.97 -0.81
N LEU A 626 -43.03 -17.20 0.19
CA LEU A 626 -42.57 -15.83 0.03
C LEU A 626 -41.28 -15.75 -0.81
N ASP A 627 -40.33 -16.68 -0.61
CA ASP A 627 -39.09 -16.72 -1.40
C ASP A 627 -39.39 -16.95 -2.88
N VAL A 628 -40.23 -17.92 -3.22
CA VAL A 628 -40.64 -18.22 -4.59
C VAL A 628 -41.29 -17.00 -5.29
N TYR A 629 -42.09 -16.26 -4.54
CA TYR A 629 -42.72 -15.07 -5.11
C TYR A 629 -41.83 -13.87 -5.29
N ASN A 630 -40.92 -13.64 -4.34
CA ASN A 630 -40.10 -12.42 -4.34
C ASN A 630 -38.82 -12.57 -5.14
N ASP A 631 -37.90 -13.42 -4.70
CA ASP A 631 -36.53 -13.49 -5.24
C ASP A 631 -36.26 -14.77 -6.02
N GLY A 632 -37.11 -15.78 -5.83
CA GLY A 632 -36.97 -17.12 -6.37
C GLY A 632 -36.20 -18.03 -5.42
N LEU A 633 -36.66 -19.28 -5.34
CA LEU A 633 -36.08 -20.32 -4.49
C LEU A 633 -35.15 -21.21 -5.30
N ARG A 634 -33.88 -21.31 -4.89
CA ARG A 634 -32.96 -22.34 -5.39
C ARG A 634 -33.43 -23.69 -4.85
N VAL A 635 -33.89 -24.55 -5.73
CA VAL A 635 -34.45 -25.87 -5.38
C VAL A 635 -33.34 -26.91 -5.30
N SER A 636 -32.54 -27.03 -6.37
CA SER A 636 -31.50 -28.05 -6.53
C SER A 636 -30.47 -27.56 -7.56
N GLU A 637 -29.46 -28.39 -7.83
CA GLU A 637 -28.54 -28.23 -8.95
C GLU A 637 -28.83 -29.31 -9.97
N VAL A 638 -28.74 -28.95 -11.24
CA VAL A 638 -28.92 -29.90 -12.37
C VAL A 638 -27.73 -29.81 -13.32
N PRO A 639 -27.26 -30.94 -13.85
CA PRO A 639 -26.24 -30.94 -14.88
C PRO A 639 -26.81 -30.45 -16.21
N PHE A 640 -26.16 -29.48 -16.81
CA PHE A 640 -26.49 -28.92 -18.11
C PHE A 640 -25.18 -28.62 -18.87
N GLU A 641 -25.05 -29.12 -20.09
CA GLU A 641 -23.81 -28.95 -20.90
C GLU A 641 -22.53 -29.34 -20.15
N GLY A 642 -22.57 -30.44 -19.37
CA GLY A 642 -21.44 -30.91 -18.58
C GLY A 642 -21.16 -30.13 -17.29
N ARG A 643 -22.06 -29.25 -16.86
CA ARG A 643 -21.93 -28.35 -15.68
C ARG A 643 -23.13 -28.47 -14.76
N LEU A 644 -22.91 -28.14 -13.50
CA LEU A 644 -24.01 -27.99 -12.54
C LEU A 644 -24.51 -26.54 -12.58
N ILE A 645 -25.76 -26.37 -12.97
CA ILE A 645 -26.46 -25.07 -12.90
C ILE A 645 -27.55 -25.14 -11.86
N ASP A 646 -27.87 -24.01 -11.26
CA ASP A 646 -28.95 -23.93 -10.27
C ASP A 646 -30.31 -24.08 -10.95
N MET A 647 -31.20 -24.86 -10.33
CA MET A 647 -32.62 -24.91 -10.66
C MET A 647 -33.34 -23.95 -9.72
N THR A 648 -33.90 -22.87 -10.29
CA THR A 648 -34.56 -21.78 -9.53
C THR A 648 -36.05 -21.75 -9.86
N LEU A 649 -36.86 -21.88 -8.81
CA LEU A 649 -38.31 -21.79 -8.87
C LEU A 649 -38.74 -20.37 -8.55
N LEU A 650 -39.54 -19.74 -9.41
CA LEU A 650 -40.03 -18.38 -9.21
C LEU A 650 -41.45 -18.22 -9.74
N SER A 651 -42.19 -17.24 -9.24
CA SER A 651 -43.54 -16.89 -9.73
C SER A 651 -43.46 -16.19 -11.09
N SER A 652 -44.40 -16.51 -11.99
CA SER A 652 -44.53 -15.82 -13.29
C SER A 652 -44.94 -14.34 -13.14
N LYS A 653 -45.62 -13.99 -12.05
CA LYS A 653 -45.99 -12.61 -11.71
C LYS A 653 -45.08 -12.09 -10.62
N ARG A 654 -43.88 -11.69 -10.98
CA ARG A 654 -42.81 -11.22 -10.07
C ARG A 654 -42.90 -9.74 -9.65
N ASN A 655 -43.95 -9.03 -10.08
CA ASN A 655 -44.00 -7.57 -9.93
C ASN A 655 -44.86 -7.13 -8.76
N PHE A 656 -44.31 -7.12 -7.55
CA PHE A 656 -44.81 -6.24 -6.52
C PHE A 656 -44.26 -4.83 -6.78
N ASN A 657 -45.05 -3.99 -7.40
CA ASN A 657 -44.66 -2.59 -7.65
C ASN A 657 -44.97 -1.71 -6.42
N LYS A 658 -45.82 -2.19 -5.54
CA LYS A 658 -46.24 -1.51 -4.29
C LYS A 658 -46.30 -2.51 -3.13
N ILE A 659 -46.17 -1.99 -1.92
CA ILE A 659 -46.29 -2.80 -0.70
C ILE A 659 -47.70 -3.39 -0.57
N ASP A 660 -48.72 -2.65 -1.00
CA ASP A 660 -50.09 -3.11 -1.04
C ASP A 660 -50.31 -4.38 -1.89
N ASP A 661 -49.47 -4.57 -2.92
CA ASP A 661 -49.49 -5.79 -3.75
C ASP A 661 -49.07 -7.03 -2.95
N LEU A 662 -48.22 -6.86 -1.91
CA LEU A 662 -47.86 -7.92 -0.97
C LEU A 662 -49.03 -8.32 -0.03
N GLU A 663 -49.83 -7.37 0.43
CA GLU A 663 -50.96 -7.66 1.30
C GLU A 663 -52.04 -8.48 0.59
N ASN A 664 -52.25 -8.20 -0.67
CA ASN A 664 -53.24 -8.88 -1.52
C ASN A 664 -52.71 -10.14 -2.21
N PHE A 665 -51.43 -10.48 -1.94
CA PHE A 665 -50.86 -11.69 -2.48
C PHE A 665 -51.57 -12.94 -1.97
N SER A 666 -51.95 -13.84 -2.86
CA SER A 666 -52.64 -15.08 -2.51
C SER A 666 -51.86 -16.33 -2.86
N PHE A 667 -52.00 -17.36 -2.03
CA PHE A 667 -51.33 -18.65 -2.22
C PHE A 667 -52.17 -19.81 -1.72
N VAL A 668 -51.91 -21.00 -2.22
CA VAL A 668 -52.67 -22.22 -1.93
C VAL A 668 -52.12 -22.88 -0.67
N THR A 669 -53.02 -23.26 0.23
CA THR A 669 -52.74 -24.01 1.46
C THR A 669 -52.52 -25.49 1.17
N ASN A 670 -52.13 -26.26 2.19
CA ASN A 670 -52.06 -27.71 2.09
C ASN A 670 -53.44 -28.38 1.88
N SER A 671 -54.50 -27.75 2.33
CA SER A 671 -55.87 -28.19 2.10
C SER A 671 -56.46 -27.85 0.72
N GLY A 672 -55.72 -27.07 -0.10
CA GLY A 672 -56.17 -26.63 -1.42
C GLY A 672 -56.93 -25.31 -1.41
N GLU A 673 -57.11 -24.64 -0.25
CA GLU A 673 -57.73 -23.33 -0.12
C GLU A 673 -56.80 -22.21 -0.57
N ASN A 674 -57.38 -21.19 -1.20
CA ASN A 674 -56.61 -20.01 -1.62
C ASN A 674 -56.78 -18.89 -0.57
N ILE A 675 -55.69 -18.52 0.10
CA ILE A 675 -55.70 -17.51 1.15
C ILE A 675 -54.78 -16.35 0.80
N THR A 676 -55.06 -15.13 1.33
CA THR A 676 -54.22 -13.95 1.16
C THR A 676 -53.22 -13.80 2.29
N LEU A 677 -52.12 -13.11 1.99
CA LEU A 677 -51.06 -12.85 2.98
C LEU A 677 -51.64 -12.10 4.21
N SER A 678 -52.49 -11.13 3.99
CA SER A 678 -53.13 -10.32 5.04
C SER A 678 -53.99 -11.14 6.00
N GLN A 679 -54.50 -12.32 5.59
CA GLN A 679 -55.22 -13.22 6.48
C GLN A 679 -54.33 -13.91 7.52
N VAL A 680 -53.08 -14.14 7.21
CA VAL A 680 -52.16 -14.95 8.04
C VAL A 680 -50.93 -14.22 8.55
N ALA A 681 -50.68 -12.98 8.13
CA ALA A 681 -49.52 -12.20 8.54
C ALA A 681 -49.81 -10.70 8.58
N ASP A 682 -49.11 -9.99 9.44
CA ASP A 682 -49.10 -8.53 9.51
C ASP A 682 -47.83 -8.00 8.86
N LEU A 683 -47.95 -6.91 8.11
CA LEU A 683 -46.81 -6.22 7.49
C LEU A 683 -46.46 -4.97 8.28
N GLU A 684 -45.19 -4.80 8.58
CA GLU A 684 -44.66 -3.63 9.28
C GLU A 684 -43.44 -3.09 8.55
N ILE A 685 -43.39 -1.79 8.25
CA ILE A 685 -42.22 -1.14 7.69
C ILE A 685 -41.36 -0.61 8.81
N VAL A 686 -40.15 -1.14 8.97
CA VAL A 686 -39.22 -0.73 10.01
C VAL A 686 -37.87 -0.32 9.42
N GLY A 687 -37.27 0.66 10.03
CA GLY A 687 -35.88 1.05 9.67
C GLY A 687 -34.87 0.21 10.46
N LEU A 688 -34.26 -0.78 9.84
CA LEU A 688 -33.26 -1.62 10.47
C LEU A 688 -31.84 -1.30 9.96
N PRO A 689 -30.81 -1.46 10.82
CA PRO A 689 -29.42 -1.28 10.37
C PRO A 689 -29.05 -2.36 9.35
N ASN A 690 -28.54 -1.93 8.20
CA ASN A 690 -28.10 -2.83 7.14
C ASN A 690 -26.82 -3.63 7.49
N GLN A 691 -26.08 -3.19 8.52
CA GLN A 691 -24.87 -3.84 8.96
C GLN A 691 -24.71 -3.72 10.47
N ILE A 692 -24.39 -4.82 11.10
CA ILE A 692 -24.00 -4.89 12.51
C ILE A 692 -22.51 -5.17 12.57
N LYS A 693 -21.74 -4.25 13.17
CA LYS A 693 -20.32 -4.42 13.40
C LYS A 693 -20.03 -4.74 14.86
N ARG A 694 -19.02 -5.58 15.05
CA ARG A 694 -18.45 -5.86 16.37
C ARG A 694 -16.93 -5.72 16.28
N LEU A 695 -16.36 -5.21 17.36
CA LEU A 695 -14.92 -5.12 17.58
C LEU A 695 -14.63 -5.83 18.91
N SER A 696 -13.79 -6.86 18.86
CA SER A 696 -13.50 -7.70 20.06
C SER A 696 -14.76 -8.16 20.78
N GLY A 697 -15.76 -8.65 20.02
CA GLY A 697 -17.04 -9.15 20.53
C GLY A 697 -18.08 -8.07 20.88
N LYS A 698 -17.70 -6.82 21.13
CA LYS A 698 -18.61 -5.72 21.50
C LYS A 698 -19.20 -5.02 20.28
N ARG A 699 -20.44 -4.53 20.37
CA ARG A 699 -21.04 -3.69 19.33
C ARG A 699 -20.24 -2.42 19.13
N VAL A 700 -20.04 -1.99 17.89
CA VAL A 700 -19.26 -0.80 17.55
C VAL A 700 -19.95 0.06 16.51
N LEU A 701 -19.93 1.37 16.74
CA LEU A 701 -20.14 2.42 15.74
C LEU A 701 -18.83 3.19 15.58
N SER A 702 -18.36 3.31 14.37
CA SER A 702 -17.08 4.00 14.10
C SER A 702 -17.35 5.30 13.34
N ILE A 703 -16.72 6.39 13.77
CA ILE A 703 -16.65 7.63 13.01
C ILE A 703 -15.28 7.68 12.36
N GLN A 704 -15.27 7.74 11.07
CA GLN A 704 -14.04 7.87 10.28
C GLN A 704 -13.85 9.33 9.90
N LEU A 705 -12.75 9.91 10.35
CA LEU A 705 -12.26 11.22 9.98
C LEU A 705 -11.05 11.06 9.06
N ARG A 706 -11.07 11.69 7.91
CA ARG A 706 -9.87 11.94 7.10
C ARG A 706 -9.65 13.45 7.09
N PRO A 707 -8.63 13.94 7.79
CA PRO A 707 -8.30 15.35 7.75
C PRO A 707 -7.81 15.78 6.37
N ASN A 708 -7.94 17.06 6.07
CA ASN A 708 -7.31 17.68 4.91
C ASN A 708 -5.79 17.50 4.98
N GLU A 709 -5.12 17.58 3.84
CA GLU A 709 -3.65 17.48 3.76
C GLU A 709 -2.94 18.66 4.46
N ASP A 710 -3.65 19.75 4.75
CA ASP A 710 -3.08 20.92 5.41
C ASP A 710 -2.85 20.74 6.92
N ILE A 711 -3.59 19.86 7.54
CA ILE A 711 -3.46 19.54 8.96
C ILE A 711 -2.78 18.18 9.10
N SER A 712 -1.78 18.07 9.98
CA SER A 712 -1.09 16.80 10.25
C SER A 712 -2.01 15.80 10.96
N LEU A 713 -1.64 14.52 10.87
CA LEU A 713 -2.37 13.47 11.56
C LEU A 713 -2.26 13.63 13.08
N GLU A 714 -1.07 13.96 13.59
CA GLU A 714 -0.80 14.19 15.02
C GLU A 714 -1.67 15.34 15.56
N GLU A 715 -1.72 16.46 14.86
CA GLU A 715 -2.51 17.61 15.25
C GLU A 715 -4.01 17.28 15.28
N SER A 716 -4.48 16.54 14.27
CA SER A 716 -5.87 16.04 14.23
C SER A 716 -6.18 15.11 15.39
N ILE A 717 -5.25 14.23 15.77
CA ILE A 717 -5.39 13.31 16.92
C ILE A 717 -5.44 14.11 18.23
N LYS A 718 -4.58 15.10 18.38
CA LYS A 718 -4.54 15.97 19.57
C LYS A 718 -5.86 16.72 19.75
N VAL A 719 -6.39 17.29 18.68
CA VAL A 719 -7.70 17.97 18.70
C VAL A 719 -8.81 16.98 19.08
N LEU A 720 -8.84 15.78 18.47
CA LEU A 720 -9.83 14.75 18.80
C LEU A 720 -9.74 14.31 20.27
N ASN A 721 -8.54 14.03 20.76
CA ASN A 721 -8.35 13.58 22.14
C ASN A 721 -8.68 14.67 23.15
N ASP A 722 -8.03 15.84 23.03
CA ASP A 722 -8.04 16.85 24.10
C ASP A 722 -9.33 17.65 24.12
N LYS A 723 -9.85 18.02 22.94
CA LYS A 723 -11.07 18.84 22.87
C LYS A 723 -12.36 18.03 22.84
N LEU A 724 -12.35 16.79 22.30
CA LEU A 724 -13.60 16.06 22.03
C LEU A 724 -13.78 14.80 22.85
N ILE A 725 -12.76 13.96 23.00
CA ILE A 725 -12.91 12.65 23.65
C ILE A 725 -12.72 12.76 25.17
N LYS A 726 -11.68 13.40 25.65
CA LYS A 726 -11.43 13.54 27.10
C LYS A 726 -12.61 14.19 27.85
N PRO A 727 -13.20 15.31 27.37
CA PRO A 727 -14.35 15.91 28.04
C PRO A 727 -15.64 15.05 27.96
N LEU A 728 -15.68 14.09 27.01
CA LEU A 728 -16.83 13.19 26.84
C LEU A 728 -16.70 11.98 27.75
N ASN A 729 -15.50 11.52 28.09
CA ASN A 729 -15.28 10.29 28.86
C ASN A 729 -16.02 10.27 30.19
N ASP A 730 -16.05 11.41 30.90
CA ASP A 730 -16.74 11.54 32.19
C ASP A 730 -18.28 11.49 32.07
N LYS A 731 -18.81 11.66 30.86
CA LYS A 731 -20.25 11.70 30.56
C LYS A 731 -20.74 10.45 29.85
N LEU A 732 -19.89 9.44 29.66
CA LEU A 732 -20.25 8.22 28.95
C LEU A 732 -21.17 7.32 29.81
N PRO A 733 -22.19 6.68 29.21
CA PRO A 733 -22.96 5.64 29.89
C PRO A 733 -22.05 4.48 30.31
N LYS A 734 -22.41 3.83 31.45
CA LYS A 734 -21.67 2.66 31.95
C LYS A 734 -21.54 1.58 30.84
N GLY A 735 -20.31 1.12 30.62
CA GLY A 735 -19.97 0.09 29.63
C GLY A 735 -19.80 0.59 28.18
N VAL A 736 -19.92 1.90 27.94
CA VAL A 736 -19.61 2.54 26.66
C VAL A 736 -18.18 3.09 26.70
N PHE A 737 -17.39 2.78 25.67
CA PHE A 737 -16.00 3.24 25.54
C PHE A 737 -15.79 3.91 24.19
N VAL A 738 -14.93 4.93 24.18
CA VAL A 738 -14.55 5.66 22.97
C VAL A 738 -13.04 5.53 22.80
N ASN A 739 -12.61 4.90 21.71
CA ASN A 739 -11.19 4.67 21.42
C ASN A 739 -10.85 5.14 20.01
N ILE A 740 -9.66 5.73 19.85
CA ILE A 740 -9.11 6.08 18.53
C ILE A 740 -8.36 4.86 17.98
N SER A 741 -8.46 4.65 16.67
CA SER A 741 -7.78 3.59 15.94
C SER A 741 -7.51 4.00 14.49
N GLY A 742 -7.03 3.06 13.67
CA GLY A 742 -6.65 3.33 12.29
C GLY A 742 -5.26 3.96 12.20
N ALA A 743 -5.06 4.91 11.28
CA ALA A 743 -3.75 5.56 11.11
C ALA A 743 -3.23 6.21 12.39
N ALA A 744 -4.11 6.64 13.29
CA ALA A 744 -3.74 7.24 14.57
C ALA A 744 -3.05 6.25 15.51
N SER A 745 -3.61 5.06 15.69
CA SER A 745 -3.01 4.04 16.54
C SER A 745 -1.72 3.47 15.93
N GLU A 746 -1.65 3.38 14.61
CA GLU A 746 -0.44 2.94 13.91
C GLU A 746 0.68 4.00 14.01
N LEU A 747 0.34 5.28 13.92
CA LEU A 747 1.27 6.38 14.16
C LEU A 747 1.90 6.28 15.55
N GLU A 748 1.08 6.18 16.59
CA GLU A 748 1.53 6.11 17.98
C GLU A 748 2.40 4.88 18.25
N ARG A 749 1.95 3.70 17.78
CA ARG A 749 2.73 2.46 17.94
C ARG A 749 4.06 2.52 17.21
N THR A 750 4.06 3.03 15.98
CA THR A 750 5.27 3.13 15.17
C THR A 750 6.23 4.16 15.76
N TRP A 751 5.73 5.30 16.23
CA TRP A 751 6.52 6.32 16.91
C TRP A 751 7.23 5.77 18.14
N ASN A 752 6.49 5.10 19.02
CA ASN A 752 7.05 4.50 20.24
C ASN A 752 8.10 3.41 19.91
N SER A 753 7.82 2.57 18.91
CA SER A 753 8.78 1.56 18.44
C SER A 753 10.04 2.21 17.87
N MET A 754 9.91 3.28 17.06
CA MET A 754 11.04 3.96 16.47
C MET A 754 11.92 4.67 17.50
N GLN A 755 11.33 5.32 18.51
CA GLN A 755 12.11 5.91 19.61
C GLN A 755 12.94 4.87 20.35
N GLN A 756 12.36 3.72 20.66
CA GLN A 756 13.08 2.61 21.27
C GLN A 756 14.21 2.10 20.36
N ASN A 757 13.94 1.96 19.08
CA ASN A 757 14.94 1.48 18.12
C ASN A 757 16.10 2.45 17.95
N VAL A 758 15.87 3.76 17.97
CA VAL A 758 16.95 4.77 17.96
C VAL A 758 17.85 4.62 19.18
N LEU A 759 17.26 4.46 20.37
CA LEU A 759 18.05 4.25 21.60
C LEU A 759 18.85 2.97 21.56
N ILE A 760 18.25 1.86 21.09
CA ILE A 760 18.95 0.58 20.92
C ILE A 760 20.08 0.73 19.88
N ALA A 761 19.83 1.39 18.76
CA ALA A 761 20.84 1.64 17.73
C ALA A 761 22.04 2.42 18.28
N ILE A 762 21.80 3.51 18.99
CA ILE A 762 22.87 4.30 19.63
C ILE A 762 23.67 3.43 20.60
N PHE A 763 23.01 2.61 21.42
CA PHE A 763 23.65 1.71 22.37
C PHE A 763 24.52 0.64 21.67
N VAL A 764 24.01 0.02 20.61
CA VAL A 764 24.75 -0.99 19.85
C VAL A 764 25.94 -0.36 19.12
N ILE A 765 25.78 0.86 18.55
CA ILE A 765 26.89 1.61 17.95
C ILE A 765 27.94 1.91 19.02
N PHE A 766 27.52 2.32 20.22
CA PHE A 766 28.46 2.58 21.34
C PHE A 766 29.29 1.35 21.67
N ILE A 767 28.67 0.17 21.79
CA ILE A 767 29.38 -1.09 22.07
C ILE A 767 30.34 -1.41 20.91
N LEU A 768 29.88 -1.33 19.66
CA LEU A 768 30.69 -1.61 18.49
C LEU A 768 31.93 -0.71 18.43
N LEU A 769 31.75 0.59 18.60
CA LEU A 769 32.84 1.56 18.61
C LEU A 769 33.79 1.35 19.79
N THR A 770 33.27 0.94 20.95
CA THR A 770 34.09 0.62 22.15
C THR A 770 35.03 -0.54 21.86
N ILE A 771 34.55 -1.59 21.19
CA ILE A 771 35.36 -2.74 20.78
C ILE A 771 36.41 -2.30 19.75
N LEU A 772 36.02 -1.51 18.78
CA LEU A 772 36.86 -1.10 17.66
C LEU A 772 37.99 -0.14 18.09
N MET A 773 37.62 0.85 18.94
CA MET A 773 38.56 1.88 19.44
C MET A 773 39.29 1.47 20.72
N LYS A 774 38.91 0.34 21.31
CA LYS A 774 39.47 -0.16 22.58
C LYS A 774 39.45 0.91 23.71
N SER A 775 38.36 1.69 23.77
CA SER A 775 38.17 2.81 24.70
C SER A 775 36.69 3.09 24.90
N PHE A 776 36.28 3.41 26.12
CA PHE A 776 34.92 3.84 26.43
C PHE A 776 34.67 5.34 26.17
N THR A 777 35.70 6.16 26.26
CA THR A 777 35.61 7.62 26.13
C THR A 777 35.54 8.10 24.69
N LEU A 778 36.30 7.46 23.79
CA LEU A 778 36.32 7.85 22.37
C LEU A 778 34.96 7.67 21.67
N PRO A 779 34.21 6.55 21.85
CA PRO A 779 32.88 6.40 21.32
C PRO A 779 31.89 7.46 21.80
N LEU A 780 31.93 7.85 23.05
CA LEU A 780 31.10 8.91 23.59
C LEU A 780 31.31 10.24 22.87
N ILE A 781 32.56 10.59 22.60
CA ILE A 781 32.92 11.79 21.83
C ILE A 781 32.29 11.76 20.44
N VAL A 782 32.36 10.61 19.78
CA VAL A 782 31.80 10.42 18.45
C VAL A 782 30.28 10.52 18.47
N LEU A 783 29.61 9.93 19.46
CA LEU A 783 28.15 9.90 19.53
C LEU A 783 27.51 11.23 19.93
N VAL A 784 28.24 12.14 20.59
CA VAL A 784 27.72 13.49 20.95
C VAL A 784 27.28 14.29 19.73
N ILE A 785 27.81 14.00 18.53
CA ILE A 785 27.42 14.70 17.30
C ILE A 785 26.02 14.29 16.84
N VAL A 786 25.59 13.06 17.12
CA VAL A 786 24.33 12.50 16.58
C VAL A 786 23.10 13.38 16.89
N PRO A 787 22.81 13.76 18.15
CA PRO A 787 21.67 14.63 18.44
C PRO A 787 21.78 16.01 17.75
N SER A 788 22.99 16.53 17.67
CA SER A 788 23.23 17.85 17.06
C SER A 788 23.09 17.84 15.54
N ALA A 789 23.37 16.70 14.88
CA ALA A 789 23.17 16.54 13.44
C ALA A 789 21.67 16.49 13.06
N ALA A 790 20.80 16.07 13.97
CA ALA A 790 19.35 16.08 13.75
C ALA A 790 18.82 17.50 13.47
N VAL A 791 19.48 18.55 14.00
CA VAL A 791 19.17 19.96 13.67
C VAL A 791 19.24 20.19 12.16
N GLY A 792 20.30 19.68 11.52
CA GLY A 792 20.48 19.80 10.08
C GLY A 792 19.34 19.13 9.30
N GLY A 793 18.91 17.95 9.74
CA GLY A 793 17.78 17.24 9.16
C GLY A 793 16.46 18.01 9.27
N ILE A 794 16.16 18.54 10.46
CA ILE A 794 14.96 19.38 10.69
C ILE A 794 15.04 20.67 9.86
N MET A 795 16.21 21.33 9.83
CA MET A 795 16.39 22.55 9.04
C MET A 795 16.16 22.32 7.56
N ALA A 796 16.67 21.19 7.02
CA ALA A 796 16.42 20.82 5.61
C ALA A 796 14.93 20.56 5.34
N LEU A 797 14.22 19.90 6.25
CA LEU A 797 12.77 19.70 6.15
C LEU A 797 12.03 21.05 6.15
N ILE A 798 12.41 21.99 7.01
CA ILE A 798 11.80 23.32 7.03
C ILE A 798 12.04 24.04 5.71
N ILE A 799 13.28 24.01 5.19
CA ILE A 799 13.61 24.64 3.91
C ILE A 799 12.80 24.05 2.77
N ILE A 800 12.68 22.72 2.71
CA ILE A 800 11.87 22.07 1.66
C ILE A 800 10.40 22.42 1.80
N ASN A 801 9.88 22.51 3.02
CA ASN A 801 8.49 22.89 3.27
C ASN A 801 8.14 24.30 2.79
N LEU A 802 9.13 25.17 2.56
CA LEU A 802 8.91 26.48 1.93
C LEU A 802 8.51 26.35 0.45
N PHE A 803 8.90 25.27 -0.21
CA PHE A 803 8.68 25.06 -1.64
C PHE A 803 7.70 23.92 -1.92
N ILE A 804 7.81 22.82 -1.19
CA ILE A 804 7.03 21.60 -1.40
C ILE A 804 6.68 21.01 -0.03
N LYS A 805 5.42 20.76 0.20
CA LYS A 805 4.95 20.18 1.46
C LYS A 805 5.53 18.78 1.68
N GLN A 806 6.35 18.64 2.71
CA GLN A 806 6.96 17.40 3.14
C GLN A 806 6.76 17.24 4.65
N PRO A 807 5.74 16.47 5.09
CA PRO A 807 5.53 16.24 6.52
C PRO A 807 6.64 15.37 7.12
N LEU A 808 6.77 15.39 8.44
CA LEU A 808 7.59 14.44 9.17
C LEU A 808 6.81 13.12 9.27
N ASP A 809 6.86 12.32 8.23
CA ASP A 809 6.24 11.00 8.17
C ASP A 809 7.17 9.89 8.66
N MET A 810 6.67 8.66 8.76
CA MET A 810 7.42 7.51 9.23
C MET A 810 8.63 7.16 8.35
N LEU A 811 8.54 7.42 7.04
CA LEU A 811 9.68 7.25 6.12
C LEU A 811 10.74 8.32 6.38
N THR A 812 10.35 9.57 6.55
CA THR A 812 11.26 10.67 6.92
C THR A 812 11.97 10.38 8.24
N MET A 813 11.27 9.78 9.21
CA MET A 813 11.87 9.33 10.47
C MET A 813 12.92 8.23 10.30
N LEU A 814 12.72 7.30 9.34
CA LEU A 814 13.76 6.35 8.99
C LEU A 814 15.04 7.07 8.52
N GLY A 815 14.90 8.24 7.88
CA GLY A 815 16.02 9.10 7.53
C GLY A 815 16.86 9.53 8.74
N PHE A 816 16.23 9.85 9.88
CA PHE A 816 16.96 10.17 11.13
C PHE A 816 17.68 8.95 11.71
N ILE A 817 17.10 7.75 11.55
CA ILE A 817 17.76 6.51 11.98
C ILE A 817 19.00 6.25 11.12
N ILE A 818 18.87 6.35 9.79
CA ILE A 818 19.99 6.21 8.86
C ILE A 818 21.08 7.26 9.17
N LEU A 819 20.67 8.49 9.41
CA LEU A 819 21.56 9.60 9.74
C LEU A 819 22.43 9.28 10.96
N THR A 820 21.88 8.60 11.97
CA THR A 820 22.62 8.19 13.19
C THR A 820 23.84 7.34 12.85
N GLY A 821 23.74 6.43 11.89
CA GLY A 821 24.85 5.60 11.45
C GLY A 821 25.87 6.33 10.56
N VAL A 822 25.39 7.21 9.70
CA VAL A 822 26.23 7.88 8.68
C VAL A 822 27.01 9.07 9.28
N VAL A 823 26.41 9.81 10.20
CA VAL A 823 27.03 10.97 10.88
C VAL A 823 28.31 10.60 11.63
N VAL A 824 28.32 9.43 12.20
CA VAL A 824 29.43 8.92 13.01
C VAL A 824 30.70 8.70 12.18
N ASN A 825 30.56 8.46 10.87
CA ASN A 825 31.66 8.14 9.96
C ASN A 825 32.78 9.18 9.95
N ASN A 826 32.43 10.45 9.72
CA ASN A 826 33.40 11.53 9.65
C ASN A 826 34.15 11.73 10.99
N SER A 827 33.42 11.55 12.09
CA SER A 827 33.96 11.65 13.45
C SER A 827 34.93 10.53 13.80
N ILE A 828 34.65 9.29 13.38
CA ILE A 828 35.55 8.14 13.55
C ILE A 828 36.89 8.42 12.87
N LEU A 829 36.86 8.89 11.64
CA LEU A 829 38.05 9.21 10.87
C LEU A 829 38.94 10.25 11.54
N MET A 830 38.35 11.28 12.16
CA MET A 830 39.04 12.35 12.89
C MET A 830 39.66 11.83 14.18
N VAL A 831 38.89 11.08 14.96
CA VAL A 831 39.34 10.51 16.23
C VAL A 831 40.48 9.52 16.01
N GLU A 832 40.34 8.58 15.08
CA GLU A 832 41.38 7.60 14.78
C GLU A 832 42.68 8.25 14.26
N GLN A 833 42.58 9.27 13.43
CA GLN A 833 43.75 9.99 12.95
C GLN A 833 44.47 10.68 14.10
N THR A 834 43.72 11.28 15.04
CA THR A 834 44.32 11.91 16.23
C THR A 834 45.05 10.89 17.13
N VAL A 835 44.43 9.73 17.37
CA VAL A 835 45.00 8.65 18.15
C VAL A 835 46.24 8.08 17.44
N TRP A 836 46.22 7.99 16.11
CA TRP A 836 47.38 7.53 15.33
C TRP A 836 48.56 8.47 15.48
N HIS A 837 48.40 9.81 15.35
CA HIS A 837 49.47 10.80 15.56
C HIS A 837 50.02 10.75 17.01
N LYS A 838 49.12 10.59 18.01
CA LYS A 838 49.51 10.45 19.41
C LYS A 838 50.37 9.22 19.67
N LYS A 839 50.17 8.13 18.92
CA LYS A 839 50.95 6.87 19.09
C LYS A 839 52.25 6.81 18.31
N HIS A 840 52.32 7.47 17.14
CA HIS A 840 53.47 7.29 16.20
C HIS A 840 54.30 8.54 16.02
N GLU A 841 53.85 9.69 16.50
CA GLU A 841 54.57 10.95 16.39
C GLU A 841 54.76 11.57 17.76
N ASN A 842 55.99 12.06 18.05
CA ASN A 842 56.31 12.71 19.31
C ASN A 842 55.81 14.17 19.37
N LEU A 843 54.52 14.37 19.07
CA LEU A 843 53.88 15.68 19.04
C LEU A 843 53.10 15.92 20.32
N THR A 844 52.96 17.19 20.73
CA THR A 844 52.04 17.55 21.80
C THR A 844 50.59 17.23 21.39
N LEU A 845 49.71 16.89 22.34
CA LEU A 845 48.32 16.55 22.08
C LEU A 845 47.60 17.61 21.24
N LYS A 846 47.87 18.91 21.48
CA LYS A 846 47.35 20.01 20.72
C LYS A 846 47.79 19.90 19.22
N ASN A 847 49.05 19.63 19.00
CA ASN A 847 49.58 19.50 17.60
C ASN A 847 49.08 18.24 16.95
N CYS A 848 48.90 17.12 17.65
CA CYS A 848 48.28 15.91 17.13
C CYS A 848 46.89 16.17 16.60
N ILE A 849 46.04 16.92 17.33
CA ILE A 849 44.68 17.27 16.93
C ILE A 849 44.70 18.20 15.69
N ILE A 850 45.57 19.20 15.69
CA ILE A 850 45.71 20.16 14.55
C ILE A 850 46.15 19.44 13.28
N GLU A 851 47.18 18.57 13.39
CA GLU A 851 47.65 17.81 12.22
C GLU A 851 46.62 16.77 11.74
N ALA A 852 45.92 16.09 12.64
CA ALA A 852 44.85 15.20 12.29
C ALA A 852 43.74 15.94 11.52
N THR A 853 43.36 17.12 11.99
CA THR A 853 42.35 17.95 11.34
C THR A 853 42.84 18.41 9.96
N LYS A 854 44.06 18.90 9.87
CA LYS A 854 44.65 19.38 8.61
C LYS A 854 44.68 18.29 7.52
N ASN A 855 44.99 17.05 7.94
CA ASN A 855 45.01 15.89 7.07
C ASN A 855 43.62 15.38 6.67
N ARG A 856 42.60 15.64 7.46
CA ARG A 856 41.24 15.13 7.25
C ARG A 856 40.23 16.14 6.69
N ILE A 857 40.53 17.44 6.67
CA ILE A 857 39.65 18.45 6.09
C ILE A 857 39.27 18.08 4.64
N ARG A 858 40.25 17.84 3.78
CA ARG A 858 40.00 17.56 2.36
C ARG A 858 39.25 16.25 2.14
N PRO A 859 39.62 15.09 2.71
CA PRO A 859 38.85 13.85 2.60
C PRO A 859 37.42 13.96 3.05
N ILE A 860 37.19 14.56 4.23
CA ILE A 860 35.82 14.70 4.81
C ILE A 860 34.92 15.56 3.92
N PHE A 861 35.42 16.73 3.46
CA PHE A 861 34.62 17.57 2.55
C PHE A 861 34.36 16.90 1.21
N MET A 862 35.39 16.20 0.67
CA MET A 862 35.26 15.47 -0.60
C MET A 862 34.19 14.38 -0.50
N SER A 863 34.23 13.57 0.55
CA SER A 863 33.26 12.51 0.82
C SER A 863 31.83 13.08 1.02
N THR A 864 31.70 14.05 1.92
CA THR A 864 30.40 14.66 2.21
C THR A 864 29.78 15.33 0.98
N LEU A 865 30.54 16.17 0.24
CA LEU A 865 30.01 16.83 -0.94
C LEU A 865 29.64 15.83 -2.04
N THR A 866 30.45 14.78 -2.23
CA THR A 866 30.11 13.72 -3.18
C THR A 866 28.82 13.02 -2.81
N SER A 867 28.62 12.70 -1.52
CA SER A 867 27.38 12.08 -1.02
C SER A 867 26.18 13.03 -1.15
N LEU A 868 26.35 14.33 -0.82
CA LEU A 868 25.29 15.34 -0.94
C LEU A 868 24.84 15.50 -2.40
N PHE A 869 25.79 15.62 -3.33
CA PHE A 869 25.49 15.75 -4.75
C PHE A 869 24.93 14.44 -5.34
N GLY A 870 25.36 13.28 -4.83
CA GLY A 870 24.76 11.98 -5.15
C GLY A 870 23.30 11.86 -4.75
N LEU A 871 22.91 12.50 -3.62
CA LEU A 871 21.53 12.52 -3.11
C LEU A 871 20.68 13.65 -3.71
N THR A 872 21.29 14.65 -4.34
CA THR A 872 20.59 15.83 -4.90
C THR A 872 19.45 15.47 -5.87
N PRO A 873 19.60 14.50 -6.80
CA PRO A 873 18.52 14.11 -7.70
C PRO A 873 17.29 13.64 -6.96
N LEU A 874 17.49 12.88 -5.88
CA LEU A 874 16.40 12.34 -5.06
C LEU A 874 15.60 13.45 -4.34
N LEU A 875 16.28 14.55 -4.02
CA LEU A 875 15.70 15.69 -3.33
C LEU A 875 14.94 16.62 -4.28
N LEU A 876 15.50 16.89 -5.47
CA LEU A 876 15.05 17.94 -6.37
C LEU A 876 14.18 17.45 -7.53
N PHE A 877 14.43 16.23 -8.03
CA PHE A 877 13.72 15.74 -9.22
C PHE A 877 12.46 14.97 -8.85
N PRO A 878 11.29 15.45 -9.22
CA PRO A 878 10.04 14.77 -8.96
C PRO A 878 9.82 13.63 -9.98
N GLY A 879 9.63 12.42 -9.49
CA GLY A 879 9.22 11.25 -10.26
C GLY A 879 8.08 10.50 -9.55
N ALA A 880 7.43 9.55 -10.21
CA ALA A 880 6.44 8.71 -9.57
C ALA A 880 7.09 7.89 -8.44
N GLY A 881 6.69 8.14 -7.20
CA GLY A 881 7.28 7.53 -6.01
C GLY A 881 8.43 8.30 -5.36
N SER A 882 8.99 9.35 -5.99
CA SER A 882 10.06 10.17 -5.39
C SER A 882 9.61 10.90 -4.12
N GLU A 883 8.33 11.21 -4.01
CA GLU A 883 7.73 11.87 -2.85
C GLU A 883 7.89 11.05 -1.58
N LEU A 884 7.96 9.74 -1.69
CA LEU A 884 8.18 8.83 -0.56
C LEU A 884 9.58 8.99 0.03
N TYR A 885 10.54 9.32 -0.80
CA TYR A 885 11.97 9.31 -0.44
C TYR A 885 12.55 10.69 -0.24
N ARG A 886 11.84 11.74 -0.69
CA ARG A 886 12.27 13.14 -0.52
C ARG A 886 12.52 13.49 0.93
N GLY A 887 11.63 13.05 1.84
CA GLY A 887 11.80 13.28 3.28
C GLY A 887 13.06 12.65 3.83
N ILE A 888 13.35 11.39 3.48
CA ILE A 888 14.59 10.69 3.86
C ILE A 888 15.80 11.45 3.29
N GLY A 889 15.76 11.78 1.99
CA GLY A 889 16.83 12.52 1.31
C GLY A 889 17.11 13.86 1.96
N ALA A 890 16.06 14.59 2.33
CA ALA A 890 16.17 15.88 3.02
C ALA A 890 16.87 15.77 4.37
N VAL A 891 16.44 14.83 5.19
CA VAL A 891 17.02 14.60 6.52
C VAL A 891 18.50 14.22 6.43
N ILE A 892 18.83 13.30 5.50
CA ILE A 892 20.22 12.87 5.32
C ILE A 892 21.06 14.03 4.75
N PHE A 893 20.55 14.76 3.77
CA PHE A 893 21.26 15.91 3.16
C PHE A 893 21.58 16.99 4.21
N GLY A 894 20.58 17.44 4.96
CA GLY A 894 20.77 18.45 6.00
C GLY A 894 21.60 17.95 7.17
N GLY A 895 21.33 16.71 7.60
CA GLY A 895 22.07 16.08 8.69
C GLY A 895 23.56 15.85 8.37
N LEU A 896 23.89 15.38 7.18
CA LEU A 896 25.29 15.24 6.72
C LEU A 896 26.01 16.59 6.64
N THR A 897 25.33 17.61 6.10
CA THR A 897 25.88 18.96 6.03
C THR A 897 26.23 19.48 7.43
N MET A 898 25.27 19.36 8.35
CA MET A 898 25.46 19.84 9.73
C MET A 898 26.51 19.02 10.47
N SER A 899 26.48 17.68 10.36
CA SER A 899 27.44 16.80 11.03
C SER A 899 28.88 17.07 10.59
N THR A 900 29.07 17.36 9.29
CA THR A 900 30.41 17.68 8.76
C THR A 900 30.97 18.96 9.39
N LEU A 901 30.12 20.00 9.50
CA LEU A 901 30.51 21.21 10.20
C LEU A 901 30.80 20.92 11.68
N LEU A 902 29.89 20.22 12.35
CA LEU A 902 30.03 19.89 13.77
C LEU A 902 31.26 19.01 14.06
N THR A 903 31.66 18.16 13.14
CA THR A 903 32.89 17.34 13.27
C THR A 903 34.10 18.24 13.46
N PHE A 904 34.24 19.35 12.75
CA PHE A 904 35.33 20.27 12.91
C PHE A 904 35.19 21.21 14.10
N PHE A 905 33.97 21.53 14.53
CA PHE A 905 33.74 22.46 15.63
C PHE A 905 33.70 21.77 17.00
N MET A 906 33.23 20.52 17.12
CA MET A 906 33.01 19.82 18.38
C MET A 906 34.07 18.77 18.67
N ILE A 907 34.54 17.98 17.68
CA ILE A 907 35.45 16.85 17.96
C ILE A 907 36.79 17.32 18.46
N PRO A 908 37.48 18.32 17.88
CA PRO A 908 38.79 18.77 18.39
C PRO A 908 38.80 19.18 19.87
N PRO A 909 37.90 20.06 20.35
CA PRO A 909 37.85 20.39 21.76
C PRO A 909 37.44 19.23 22.66
N LEU A 910 36.52 18.34 22.22
CA LEU A 910 36.17 17.11 22.95
C LEU A 910 37.36 16.18 23.14
N LEU A 911 38.15 15.95 22.07
CA LEU A 911 39.35 15.14 22.10
C LEU A 911 40.42 15.74 23.03
N MET A 912 40.57 17.05 23.03
CA MET A 912 41.52 17.73 23.92
C MET A 912 41.14 17.49 25.37
N ILE A 913 39.88 17.60 25.72
CA ILE A 913 39.40 17.40 27.09
C ILE A 913 39.55 15.93 27.50
N ALA A 914 39.07 14.98 26.68
CA ALA A 914 39.06 13.57 27.01
C ALA A 914 40.47 12.95 27.10
N LEU A 915 41.32 13.24 26.10
CA LEU A 915 42.68 12.67 26.04
C LEU A 915 43.67 13.32 27.01
N ARG A 916 43.35 14.51 27.55
CA ARG A 916 44.13 15.16 28.60
C ARG A 916 44.02 14.42 29.96
N TYR A 917 42.89 13.83 30.25
CA TYR A 917 42.63 13.06 31.48
C TYR A 917 43.05 11.59 31.35
N GLN A 918 43.29 11.08 30.16
CA GLN A 918 43.87 9.77 29.95
C GLN A 918 45.40 9.86 30.14
N LYS A 919 45.84 9.66 31.40
CA LYS A 919 47.27 9.46 31.68
C LYS A 919 47.79 8.35 30.82
N SER A 920 48.96 8.57 30.21
CA SER A 920 49.71 7.56 29.46
C SER A 920 49.91 6.32 30.34
N ASN A 921 49.12 5.27 30.09
CA ASN A 921 49.50 3.91 30.42
C ASN A 921 50.09 3.27 29.17
#